data_70e0fbf372d432ecdd0641c9df845cb3
#
_entry.id   70e0fbf372d432ecdd0641c9df845cb3
#
_cell.length_a   1.000
_cell.length_b   1.000
_cell.length_c   1.000
_cell.angle_alpha   90.00
_cell.angle_beta   90.00
_cell.angle_gamma   90.00
#
_symmetry.space_group_name_H-M   'P 1'
#
loop_
_entity.id
_entity.type
_entity.pdbx_description
1 polymer ?
#
loop_
_entity_poly.entity_id
_entity_poly.type
_entity_poly.pdbx_seq_one_letter_code
_entity_poly.pdbx_strand_id
1 'polypeptide(L)'
;MPSPDLISWPGRSPEANQAYGISDPLRITYLLVMEDERLDRMTAFQGFGRGWWLLIWALYQLAELPAQVLEPTWPLDSLLRQRIGGASGLSWMPIMASALDSLMLDEVGFCVVMFTGTEPAARRAAAWAARQPRPVLHVSSIATPRTMTPDAMNLIVLRDHCRAVYQAHGGEISPDRRARALEAIEAWTPRQPVSIDLDELGHNCTTPNHMVLRRAGRSLGEGIPHWSSIDEDAYTAAILASATAVMDVRKAVGTSNVNRLFVPLPKIVLTEPALFRFAYGRGDSRGTSLAPATVMMIRRMQQQKGLAHLIEPKQLSMLEHDGEWQGAVAERQTETAVQTAGVGLMAAQSCAAVVRLRPEVNHVFPRLSEFARNIRAVNPHARAKSPQLLQRLQDALARAVGPERIDFVRRYGGPVRIVSDAPLELLPIDGLPLALRYDTSRINATPGNLMMGELAGRVPITVDYRDLLHVLVVSSFNEDDQLRDFMREALDQLEEVRPGEFTIDFRRVTTVDEFVEVVNGSTAPIMIFDGHGVQDDGRGLGGLRIGGQTVDIWRLRDRMRCPPIVILSACDTHGLDAPSHSTVGNSFLAVGASTVLATVLPVGGREGALFIYRALLHLAGFVPAAIEVRMRLISWTEVMAGVLRLSLAKDVLDHLTRRGVLPDESDRAIFRGVLRSVLDADSDWFETMMGSGHRTGTDIRSHDCHPKRWPSLPLRWP
;
A
#
# COMPACT_ATOMS: atom_id res chain seq x y z
N MET A 1 -3.57 -12.91 10.69
CA MET A 1 -2.47 -11.95 10.69
C MET A 1 -1.21 -12.72 11.00
N PRO A 2 -0.06 -12.35 10.45
CA PRO A 2 1.18 -13.06 10.70
C PRO A 2 1.60 -12.96 12.16
N SER A 3 2.28 -13.99 12.66
CA SER A 3 2.92 -14.03 13.96
C SER A 3 3.91 -12.86 14.12
N PRO A 4 4.09 -12.31 15.33
CA PRO A 4 5.06 -11.22 15.60
C PRO A 4 6.50 -11.52 15.20
N ASP A 5 6.90 -12.78 15.11
CA ASP A 5 8.20 -13.21 14.60
C ASP A 5 8.55 -12.74 13.17
N LEU A 6 7.59 -12.15 12.46
CA LEU A 6 7.79 -11.58 11.13
C LEU A 6 8.56 -10.26 11.11
N ILE A 7 8.96 -9.75 12.27
CA ILE A 7 9.61 -8.46 12.39
C ILE A 7 11.13 -8.56 12.19
N SER A 8 11.70 -9.74 12.36
CA SER A 8 13.14 -9.96 12.19
C SER A 8 13.44 -10.79 10.94
N TRP A 9 13.82 -10.12 9.84
CA TRP A 9 14.46 -10.79 8.73
C TRP A 9 15.90 -11.19 9.13
N PRO A 10 16.33 -12.47 8.92
CA PRO A 10 17.63 -12.96 9.42
C PRO A 10 18.86 -12.25 8.83
N GLY A 11 18.72 -11.57 7.69
CA GLY A 11 19.81 -10.80 7.05
C GLY A 11 19.99 -9.36 7.56
N ARG A 12 19.27 -8.92 8.61
CA ARG A 12 19.50 -7.59 9.19
C ARG A 12 20.82 -7.52 9.94
N SER A 13 21.63 -6.51 9.64
CA SER A 13 22.73 -6.19 10.55
C SER A 13 22.18 -5.71 11.90
N PRO A 14 22.82 -6.08 13.03
CA PRO A 14 22.44 -5.59 14.36
C PRO A 14 22.38 -4.05 14.43
N GLU A 15 23.21 -3.36 13.67
CA GLU A 15 23.29 -1.89 13.61
C GLU A 15 22.10 -1.26 12.86
N ALA A 16 21.62 -1.89 11.78
CA ALA A 16 20.41 -1.45 11.08
C ALA A 16 19.16 -1.65 11.96
N ASN A 17 19.13 -2.70 12.77
CA ASN A 17 18.08 -2.90 13.78
C ASN A 17 18.09 -1.81 14.86
N GLN A 18 19.27 -1.29 15.24
CA GLN A 18 19.38 -0.20 16.22
C GLN A 18 18.96 1.16 15.67
N ALA A 19 19.18 1.44 14.39
CA ALA A 19 18.89 2.75 13.80
C ALA A 19 17.38 2.97 13.55
N TYR A 20 16.61 1.91 13.26
CA TYR A 20 15.20 1.99 12.87
C TYR A 20 14.32 0.89 13.49
N GLY A 21 14.84 0.13 14.42
CA GLY A 21 14.19 -1.03 14.99
C GLY A 21 13.02 -0.68 15.93
N ILE A 22 12.17 -1.66 16.13
CA ILE A 22 11.14 -1.71 17.17
C ILE A 22 11.77 -1.47 18.55
N SER A 23 13.06 -1.76 18.69
CA SER A 23 13.86 -1.57 19.90
C SER A 23 14.31 -0.12 20.18
N ASP A 24 13.88 0.90 19.39
CA ASP A 24 14.14 2.28 19.79
C ASP A 24 13.41 2.58 21.11
N PRO A 25 14.15 2.76 22.22
CA PRO A 25 13.54 2.95 23.52
C PRO A 25 12.75 4.27 23.64
N LEU A 26 12.90 5.20 22.69
CA LEU A 26 12.13 6.44 22.68
C LEU A 26 10.76 6.28 22.00
N ARG A 27 10.53 5.18 21.29
CA ARG A 27 9.28 4.92 20.56
C ARG A 27 8.18 4.46 21.49
N ILE A 28 6.96 4.89 21.21
CA ILE A 28 5.73 4.39 21.83
C ILE A 28 5.03 3.49 20.83
N THR A 29 4.72 2.26 21.23
CA THR A 29 4.03 1.30 20.38
C THR A 29 2.59 1.13 20.84
N TYR A 30 1.69 1.12 19.88
CA TYR A 30 0.25 1.01 20.09
C TYR A 30 -0.26 -0.31 19.50
N LEU A 31 -0.84 -1.17 20.32
CA LEU A 31 -1.43 -2.44 19.91
C LEU A 31 -2.95 -2.31 19.85
N LEU A 32 -3.55 -2.60 18.71
CA LEU A 32 -4.99 -2.77 18.57
C LEU A 32 -5.29 -4.26 18.64
N VAL A 33 -5.75 -4.72 19.79
CA VAL A 33 -5.98 -6.15 20.04
C VAL A 33 -7.41 -6.50 19.68
N MET A 34 -7.55 -7.29 18.62
CA MET A 34 -8.82 -7.76 18.10
C MET A 34 -9.15 -9.15 18.66
N GLU A 35 -10.43 -9.44 18.79
CA GLU A 35 -10.90 -10.78 19.07
C GLU A 35 -10.51 -11.73 17.93
N ASP A 36 -10.20 -12.97 18.30
CA ASP A 36 -9.88 -14.02 17.34
C ASP A 36 -11.09 -14.29 16.45
N GLU A 37 -10.91 -14.07 15.15
CA GLU A 37 -11.94 -14.38 14.17
C GLU A 37 -11.84 -15.85 13.76
N ARG A 38 -12.97 -16.50 13.69
CA ARG A 38 -13.04 -17.78 13.02
C ARG A 38 -12.84 -17.51 11.52
N LEU A 39 -11.78 -18.07 10.96
CA LEU A 39 -11.44 -17.95 9.52
C LEU A 39 -12.56 -18.47 8.59
N ASP A 40 -13.49 -19.27 9.14
CA ASP A 40 -14.67 -19.79 8.47
C ASP A 40 -15.85 -18.81 8.43
N ARG A 41 -15.79 -17.71 9.20
CA ARG A 41 -16.79 -16.67 9.23
C ARG A 41 -16.25 -15.36 8.66
N MET A 42 -15.93 -15.38 7.37
CA MET A 42 -15.74 -14.12 6.66
C MET A 42 -17.08 -13.40 6.60
N THR A 43 -17.09 -12.08 6.86
CA THR A 43 -18.31 -11.29 6.71
C THR A 43 -18.83 -11.39 5.28
N ALA A 44 -20.10 -11.12 5.08
CA ALA A 44 -20.70 -11.10 3.75
C ALA A 44 -19.95 -10.18 2.79
N PHE A 45 -19.21 -9.22 3.29
CA PHE A 45 -18.46 -8.24 2.52
C PHE A 45 -16.95 -8.48 2.52
N GLN A 46 -16.47 -9.48 3.22
CA GLN A 46 -15.06 -9.84 3.35
C GLN A 46 -14.10 -8.67 3.62
N GLY A 47 -14.65 -7.54 4.04
CA GLY A 47 -13.88 -6.33 4.23
C GLY A 47 -13.11 -6.39 5.52
N PHE A 48 -13.85 -6.29 6.61
CA PHE A 48 -13.28 -6.13 7.94
C PHE A 48 -13.92 -7.08 8.93
N GLY A 49 -13.14 -7.60 9.84
CA GLY A 49 -13.66 -8.31 10.99
C GLY A 49 -14.51 -7.41 11.88
N ARG A 50 -15.50 -8.02 12.56
CA ARG A 50 -16.41 -7.29 13.46
C ARG A 50 -15.69 -6.52 14.57
N GLY A 51 -14.51 -6.98 14.97
CA GLY A 51 -13.68 -6.31 16.00
C GLY A 51 -13.28 -4.89 15.65
N TRP A 52 -13.19 -4.56 14.37
CA TRP A 52 -12.80 -3.21 13.93
C TRP A 52 -13.79 -2.12 14.30
N TRP A 53 -15.10 -2.42 14.23
CA TRP A 53 -16.11 -1.45 14.64
C TRP A 53 -15.93 -1.02 16.09
N LEU A 54 -15.61 -1.98 16.95
CA LEU A 54 -15.39 -1.74 18.37
C LEU A 54 -14.06 -1.05 18.69
N LEU A 55 -13.18 -0.92 17.69
CA LEU A 55 -11.87 -0.26 17.80
C LEU A 55 -11.76 1.03 16.95
N ILE A 56 -12.85 1.44 16.28
CA ILE A 56 -12.79 2.63 15.42
C ILE A 56 -12.40 3.89 16.18
N TRP A 57 -12.87 4.04 17.41
CA TRP A 57 -12.50 5.12 18.31
C TRP A 57 -10.98 5.16 18.60
N ALA A 58 -10.35 4.00 18.69
CA ALA A 58 -8.90 3.91 18.88
C ALA A 58 -8.13 4.46 17.68
N LEU A 59 -8.62 4.25 16.44
CA LEU A 59 -8.01 4.83 15.24
C LEU A 59 -8.04 6.37 15.28
N TYR A 60 -9.13 6.95 15.76
CA TYR A 60 -9.22 8.41 15.93
C TYR A 60 -8.29 8.92 17.04
N GLN A 61 -8.24 8.23 18.17
CA GLN A 61 -7.31 8.60 19.26
C GLN A 61 -5.85 8.52 18.82
N LEU A 62 -5.46 7.47 18.10
CA LEU A 62 -4.10 7.29 17.58
C LEU A 62 -3.64 8.45 16.70
N ALA A 63 -4.54 9.12 16.00
CA ALA A 63 -4.19 10.28 15.18
C ALA A 63 -3.60 11.42 16.01
N GLU A 64 -3.89 11.51 17.30
CA GLU A 64 -3.44 12.56 18.21
C GLU A 64 -2.25 12.15 19.10
N LEU A 65 -2.04 10.87 19.26
CA LEU A 65 -1.00 10.33 20.15
C LEU A 65 0.41 10.47 19.50
N PRO A 66 1.45 10.68 20.34
CA PRO A 66 2.82 10.81 19.85
C PRO A 66 3.38 9.45 19.40
N ALA A 67 4.24 9.44 18.37
CA ALA A 67 4.96 8.24 17.94
C ALA A 67 6.17 7.93 18.84
N GLN A 68 6.68 8.92 19.54
CA GLN A 68 7.82 8.80 20.45
C GLN A 68 7.76 9.85 21.55
N VAL A 69 8.47 9.61 22.63
CA VAL A 69 8.44 10.47 23.82
C VAL A 69 8.96 11.89 23.60
N LEU A 70 9.74 12.12 22.55
CA LEU A 70 10.24 13.46 22.22
C LEU A 70 9.24 14.31 21.44
N GLU A 71 8.28 13.72 20.73
CA GLU A 71 7.36 14.46 19.84
C GLU A 71 6.55 15.56 20.53
N PRO A 72 6.02 15.39 21.75
CA PRO A 72 5.24 16.42 22.40
C PRO A 72 6.05 17.69 22.74
N THR A 73 7.37 17.61 22.77
CA THR A 73 8.25 18.75 23.03
C THR A 73 8.63 19.52 21.75
N TRP A 74 8.37 18.94 20.58
CA TRP A 74 8.77 19.58 19.34
C TRP A 74 7.80 20.70 18.94
N PRO A 75 8.31 21.81 18.38
CA PRO A 75 7.46 22.75 17.67
C PRO A 75 6.67 22.04 16.57
N LEU A 76 5.42 22.48 16.36
CA LEU A 76 4.53 21.82 15.41
C LEU A 76 5.12 21.70 14.00
N ASP A 77 5.75 22.76 13.49
CA ASP A 77 6.38 22.74 12.16
C ASP A 77 7.54 21.73 12.08
N SER A 78 8.27 21.55 13.18
CA SER A 78 9.35 20.57 13.25
C SER A 78 8.80 19.16 13.23
N LEU A 79 7.72 18.90 13.98
CA LEU A 79 7.03 17.62 13.96
C LEU A 79 6.52 17.28 12.55
N LEU A 80 5.83 18.22 11.90
CA LEU A 80 5.29 18.01 10.57
C LEU A 80 6.40 17.76 9.54
N ARG A 81 7.53 18.49 9.61
CA ARG A 81 8.70 18.21 8.77
C ARG A 81 9.23 16.79 8.95
N GLN A 82 9.37 16.33 10.19
CA GLN A 82 9.81 14.97 10.50
C GLN A 82 8.84 13.92 9.92
N ARG A 83 7.53 14.19 10.03
CA ARG A 83 6.47 13.32 9.48
C ARG A 83 6.50 13.28 7.95
N ILE A 84 6.55 14.44 7.29
CA ILE A 84 6.62 14.54 5.82
C ILE A 84 7.85 13.80 5.27
N GLY A 85 8.97 13.86 5.98
CA GLY A 85 10.23 13.22 5.60
C GLY A 85 10.36 11.76 6.05
N GLY A 86 9.33 11.17 6.68
CA GLY A 86 9.37 9.78 7.12
C GLY A 86 10.30 9.49 8.32
N ALA A 87 10.88 10.54 8.94
CA ALA A 87 11.78 10.38 10.08
C ALA A 87 11.05 10.14 11.41
N SER A 88 9.77 10.40 11.48
CA SER A 88 8.89 10.08 12.61
C SER A 88 7.60 9.48 12.08
N GLY A 89 7.26 8.30 12.54
CA GLY A 89 6.03 7.60 12.17
C GLY A 89 5.43 6.88 13.36
N LEU A 90 4.11 6.89 13.47
CA LEU A 90 3.39 6.19 14.51
C LEU A 90 3.63 4.67 14.39
N SER A 91 4.02 4.06 15.48
CA SER A 91 4.12 2.59 15.57
C SER A 91 2.80 2.06 16.13
N TRP A 92 1.93 1.58 15.27
CA TRP A 92 0.73 0.88 15.69
C TRP A 92 0.57 -0.43 14.94
N MET A 93 -0.05 -1.40 15.58
CA MET A 93 -0.16 -2.74 15.02
C MET A 93 -1.49 -3.36 15.41
N PRO A 94 -2.31 -3.75 14.43
CA PRO A 94 -3.45 -4.62 14.70
C PRO A 94 -2.95 -6.05 14.96
N ILE A 95 -3.41 -6.66 16.03
CA ILE A 95 -3.01 -8.00 16.44
C ILE A 95 -4.22 -8.80 16.91
N MET A 96 -4.28 -10.09 16.57
CA MET A 96 -5.29 -10.99 17.11
C MET A 96 -4.96 -11.33 18.56
N ALA A 97 -5.96 -11.48 19.40
CA ALA A 97 -5.78 -11.77 20.82
C ALA A 97 -4.97 -13.06 21.07
N SER A 98 -5.15 -14.10 20.21
CA SER A 98 -4.35 -15.33 20.26
C SER A 98 -2.86 -15.12 20.00
N ALA A 99 -2.52 -14.16 19.14
CA ALA A 99 -1.13 -13.90 18.81
C ALA A 99 -0.36 -13.19 19.95
N LEU A 100 -1.05 -12.65 20.96
CA LEU A 100 -0.40 -12.08 22.14
C LEU A 100 0.43 -13.11 22.92
N ASP A 101 0.04 -14.37 22.90
CA ASP A 101 0.75 -15.39 23.69
C ASP A 101 2.17 -15.66 23.17
N SER A 102 2.42 -15.41 21.91
CA SER A 102 3.74 -15.52 21.26
C SER A 102 4.49 -14.18 21.16
N LEU A 103 3.87 -13.07 21.56
CA LEU A 103 4.46 -11.74 21.45
C LEU A 103 5.33 -11.44 22.68
N MET A 104 6.61 -11.19 22.46
CA MET A 104 7.53 -10.73 23.50
C MET A 104 7.53 -9.20 23.56
N LEU A 105 7.47 -8.63 24.79
CA LEU A 105 7.42 -7.17 24.96
C LEU A 105 8.64 -6.47 24.36
N ASP A 106 9.82 -7.09 24.45
CA ASP A 106 11.07 -6.54 23.93
C ASP A 106 11.08 -6.43 22.39
N GLU A 107 10.28 -7.25 21.72
CA GLU A 107 10.07 -7.19 20.26
C GLU A 107 9.10 -6.08 19.87
N VAL A 108 8.23 -5.65 20.80
CA VAL A 108 7.20 -4.64 20.53
C VAL A 108 7.69 -3.23 20.77
N GLY A 109 8.39 -3.00 21.86
CA GLY A 109 8.92 -1.70 22.20
C GLY A 109 9.03 -1.46 23.71
N PHE A 110 9.65 -0.32 24.09
CA PHE A 110 9.90 0.01 25.49
C PHE A 110 8.65 0.52 26.21
N CYS A 111 7.89 1.42 25.58
CA CYS A 111 6.59 1.89 26.07
C CYS A 111 5.48 1.33 25.19
N VAL A 112 4.52 0.62 25.78
CA VAL A 112 3.43 -0.03 25.05
C VAL A 112 2.07 0.39 25.59
N VAL A 113 1.17 0.72 24.68
CA VAL A 113 -0.25 0.99 24.91
C VAL A 113 -1.08 -0.03 24.14
N MET A 114 -2.07 -0.62 24.78
CA MET A 114 -3.00 -1.55 24.13
C MET A 114 -4.41 -0.99 24.11
N PHE A 115 -5.12 -1.26 23.01
CA PHE A 115 -6.53 -0.93 22.83
C PHE A 115 -7.33 -2.21 22.61
N THR A 116 -8.45 -2.38 23.30
CA THR A 116 -9.37 -3.52 23.15
C THR A 116 -10.82 -3.06 23.10
N GLY A 117 -11.63 -3.74 22.28
CA GLY A 117 -13.05 -3.42 22.10
C GLY A 117 -14.03 -4.50 22.52
N THR A 118 -13.56 -5.73 22.80
CA THR A 118 -14.42 -6.86 23.22
C THR A 118 -13.94 -7.47 24.53
N GLU A 119 -14.86 -8.10 25.27
CA GLU A 119 -14.52 -8.71 26.56
C GLU A 119 -13.50 -9.85 26.43
N PRO A 120 -13.57 -10.78 25.46
CA PRO A 120 -12.56 -11.81 25.27
C PRO A 120 -11.17 -11.23 24.98
N ALA A 121 -11.08 -10.23 24.08
CA ALA A 121 -9.83 -9.56 23.79
C ALA A 121 -9.29 -8.81 25.01
N ALA A 122 -10.13 -8.09 25.76
CA ALA A 122 -9.73 -7.36 26.94
C ALA A 122 -9.18 -8.28 28.05
N ARG A 123 -9.84 -9.42 28.28
CA ARG A 123 -9.35 -10.42 29.27
C ARG A 123 -7.99 -10.99 28.86
N ARG A 124 -7.83 -11.38 27.61
CA ARG A 124 -6.57 -11.97 27.13
C ARG A 124 -5.43 -10.94 27.13
N ALA A 125 -5.71 -9.71 26.71
CA ALA A 125 -4.78 -8.61 26.76
C ALA A 125 -4.34 -8.27 28.19
N ALA A 126 -5.28 -8.23 29.14
CA ALA A 126 -4.97 -8.01 30.56
C ALA A 126 -4.12 -9.15 31.15
N ALA A 127 -4.41 -10.41 30.80
CA ALA A 127 -3.60 -11.55 31.20
C ALA A 127 -2.19 -11.51 30.61
N TRP A 128 -2.05 -11.12 29.36
CA TRP A 128 -0.75 -10.92 28.71
C TRP A 128 0.02 -9.78 29.38
N ALA A 129 -0.58 -8.60 29.56
CA ALA A 129 0.04 -7.45 30.22
C ALA A 129 0.53 -7.74 31.62
N ALA A 130 -0.20 -8.57 32.40
CA ALA A 130 0.17 -8.94 33.74
C ALA A 130 1.43 -9.82 33.82
N ARG A 131 1.82 -10.47 32.74
CA ARG A 131 3.03 -11.32 32.66
C ARG A 131 4.25 -10.57 32.14
N GLN A 132 4.06 -9.32 31.65
CA GLN A 132 5.16 -8.57 31.08
C GLN A 132 6.11 -8.01 32.15
N PRO A 133 7.41 -7.92 31.84
CA PRO A 133 8.40 -7.37 32.79
C PRO A 133 8.20 -5.86 33.01
N ARG A 134 7.64 -5.15 32.03
CA ARG A 134 7.33 -3.71 32.11
C ARG A 134 5.82 -3.46 32.08
N PRO A 135 5.34 -2.40 32.75
CA PRO A 135 3.92 -2.07 32.74
C PRO A 135 3.45 -1.71 31.32
N VAL A 136 2.25 -2.17 30.97
CA VAL A 136 1.57 -1.90 29.72
C VAL A 136 0.30 -1.11 30.01
N LEU A 137 0.09 0.02 29.33
CA LEU A 137 -1.13 0.80 29.46
C LEU A 137 -2.25 0.14 28.64
N HIS A 138 -3.32 -0.26 29.31
CA HIS A 138 -4.45 -0.96 28.67
C HIS A 138 -5.69 -0.08 28.66
N VAL A 139 -6.11 0.37 27.46
CA VAL A 139 -7.30 1.16 27.21
C VAL A 139 -8.37 0.24 26.61
N SER A 140 -9.56 0.23 27.20
CA SER A 140 -10.63 -0.69 26.78
C SER A 140 -12.01 -0.05 26.89
N SER A 141 -12.87 -0.32 25.93
CA SER A 141 -14.31 -0.02 26.05
C SER A 141 -15.01 -0.95 27.04
N ILE A 142 -14.35 -2.02 27.46
CA ILE A 142 -14.84 -2.99 28.46
C ILE A 142 -14.10 -2.75 29.78
N ALA A 143 -14.84 -2.40 30.81
CA ALA A 143 -14.26 -2.17 32.14
C ALA A 143 -13.72 -3.48 32.75
N THR A 144 -12.45 -3.50 33.10
CA THR A 144 -11.82 -4.53 33.91
C THR A 144 -11.00 -3.86 35.02
N PRO A 145 -10.60 -4.57 36.12
CA PRO A 145 -9.88 -3.95 37.22
C PRO A 145 -8.56 -3.23 36.88
N ARG A 146 -8.01 -3.48 35.69
CA ARG A 146 -6.73 -2.94 35.24
C ARG A 146 -6.83 -2.19 33.89
N THR A 147 -8.04 -1.91 33.44
CA THR A 147 -8.27 -1.18 32.18
C THR A 147 -8.70 0.25 32.47
N MET A 148 -8.31 1.13 31.57
CA MET A 148 -8.76 2.49 31.49
C MET A 148 -9.84 2.61 30.41
N THR A 149 -10.83 3.47 30.61
CA THR A 149 -11.83 3.75 29.57
C THR A 149 -11.23 4.66 28.49
N PRO A 150 -11.75 4.60 27.24
CA PRO A 150 -11.29 5.47 26.16
C PRO A 150 -11.35 6.96 26.51
N ASP A 151 -12.41 7.39 27.18
CA ASP A 151 -12.61 8.81 27.56
C ASP A 151 -11.59 9.31 28.59
N ALA A 152 -11.04 8.41 29.41
CA ALA A 152 -10.00 8.74 30.37
C ALA A 152 -8.61 8.83 29.72
N MET A 153 -8.42 8.26 28.52
CA MET A 153 -7.13 8.28 27.84
C MET A 153 -6.84 9.66 27.26
N ASN A 154 -5.75 10.27 27.69
CA ASN A 154 -5.26 11.53 27.21
C ASN A 154 -3.74 11.62 27.30
N LEU A 155 -3.14 12.71 26.82
CA LEU A 155 -1.70 12.89 26.80
C LEU A 155 -1.07 12.90 28.20
N ILE A 156 -1.81 13.37 29.23
CA ILE A 156 -1.31 13.40 30.63
C ILE A 156 -1.16 11.98 31.16
N VAL A 157 -2.16 11.15 30.94
CA VAL A 157 -2.12 9.73 31.34
C VAL A 157 -0.99 8.98 30.62
N LEU A 158 -0.84 9.23 29.31
CA LEU A 158 0.27 8.64 28.55
C LEU A 158 1.62 9.11 29.06
N ARG A 159 1.77 10.39 29.39
CA ARG A 159 2.97 10.97 30.01
C ARG A 159 3.32 10.25 31.32
N ASP A 160 2.32 10.10 32.19
CA ASP A 160 2.53 9.51 33.53
C ASP A 160 2.88 8.02 33.41
N HIS A 161 2.27 7.31 32.44
CA HIS A 161 2.66 5.93 32.10
C HIS A 161 4.11 5.87 31.61
N CYS A 162 4.49 6.66 30.61
CA CYS A 162 5.86 6.69 30.10
C CYS A 162 6.85 7.02 31.22
N ARG A 163 6.55 8.04 32.05
CA ARG A 163 7.39 8.39 33.21
C ARG A 163 7.62 7.17 34.11
N ALA A 164 6.56 6.46 34.49
CA ALA A 164 6.66 5.29 35.35
C ALA A 164 7.53 4.19 34.73
N VAL A 165 7.38 3.92 33.42
CA VAL A 165 8.20 2.95 32.69
C VAL A 165 9.67 3.33 32.71
N TYR A 166 10.02 4.58 32.35
CA TYR A 166 11.42 5.01 32.31
C TYR A 166 12.06 5.15 33.70
N GLN A 167 11.30 5.48 34.75
CA GLN A 167 11.80 5.52 36.12
C GLN A 167 12.11 4.11 36.62
N ALA A 168 11.20 3.15 36.45
CA ALA A 168 11.33 1.80 37.00
C ALA A 168 12.28 0.92 36.17
N HIS A 169 12.26 1.05 34.84
CA HIS A 169 12.96 0.13 33.93
C HIS A 169 14.04 0.82 33.07
N GLY A 170 14.32 2.09 33.32
CA GLY A 170 15.31 2.84 32.53
C GLY A 170 16.75 2.33 32.63
N GLY A 171 17.05 1.40 33.55
CA GLY A 171 18.33 0.70 33.62
C GLY A 171 18.60 -0.24 32.43
N GLU A 172 17.55 -0.62 31.70
CA GLU A 172 17.64 -1.46 30.50
C GLU A 172 18.13 -0.69 29.26
N ILE A 173 18.20 0.64 29.33
CA ILE A 173 18.63 1.51 28.23
C ILE A 173 19.81 2.39 28.64
N SER A 174 20.53 2.96 27.66
CA SER A 174 21.68 3.80 27.97
C SER A 174 21.30 5.00 28.84
N PRO A 175 22.16 5.40 29.80
CA PRO A 175 21.90 6.53 30.72
C PRO A 175 21.53 7.82 30.00
N ASP A 176 22.19 8.12 28.87
CA ASP A 176 21.92 9.33 28.08
C ASP A 176 20.53 9.32 27.45
N ARG A 177 20.13 8.19 26.88
CA ARG A 177 18.78 8.03 26.31
C ARG A 177 17.70 8.10 27.38
N ARG A 178 17.95 7.50 28.55
CA ARG A 178 17.04 7.59 29.68
C ARG A 178 16.87 9.03 30.17
N ALA A 179 17.98 9.74 30.38
CA ALA A 179 17.97 11.14 30.83
C ALA A 179 17.18 12.01 29.83
N ARG A 180 17.48 11.88 28.54
CA ARG A 180 16.80 12.59 27.47
C ARG A 180 15.30 12.27 27.41
N ALA A 181 14.91 11.02 27.62
CA ALA A 181 13.50 10.62 27.63
C ALA A 181 12.76 11.25 28.81
N LEU A 182 13.32 11.16 30.01
CA LEU A 182 12.72 11.74 31.24
C LEU A 182 12.62 13.27 31.15
N GLU A 183 13.66 13.95 30.70
CA GLU A 183 13.63 15.40 30.46
C GLU A 183 12.51 15.78 29.49
N ALA A 184 12.40 15.07 28.36
CA ALA A 184 11.32 15.30 27.40
C ALA A 184 9.95 15.07 28.00
N ILE A 185 9.75 13.96 28.74
CA ILE A 185 8.46 13.62 29.36
C ILE A 185 8.01 14.68 30.35
N GLU A 186 8.93 15.24 31.14
CA GLU A 186 8.62 16.35 32.07
C GLU A 186 8.22 17.63 31.32
N ALA A 187 8.78 17.85 30.14
CA ALA A 187 8.50 19.01 29.30
C ALA A 187 7.25 18.85 28.41
N TRP A 188 6.51 17.72 28.49
CA TRP A 188 5.32 17.53 27.66
C TRP A 188 4.27 18.61 27.90
N THR A 189 3.94 19.33 26.86
CA THR A 189 2.87 20.29 26.86
C THR A 189 1.67 19.73 26.12
N PRO A 190 0.51 19.55 26.76
CA PRO A 190 -0.70 19.13 26.08
C PRO A 190 -1.04 20.16 25.00
N ARG A 191 -1.14 19.72 23.75
CA ARG A 191 -1.71 20.54 22.68
C ARG A 191 -3.21 20.54 22.87
N GLN A 192 -3.82 21.70 22.75
CA GLN A 192 -5.28 21.76 22.77
C GLN A 192 -5.82 21.02 21.55
N PRO A 193 -6.70 20.03 21.74
CA PRO A 193 -7.33 19.34 20.61
C PRO A 193 -8.16 20.36 19.83
N VAL A 194 -7.95 20.40 18.53
CA VAL A 194 -8.85 21.13 17.64
C VAL A 194 -10.12 20.30 17.54
N SER A 195 -11.25 20.82 17.99
CA SER A 195 -12.54 20.15 17.85
C SER A 195 -12.85 20.02 16.36
N ILE A 196 -13.01 18.79 15.88
CA ILE A 196 -13.56 18.48 14.56
C ILE A 196 -14.80 17.68 14.84
N ASP A 197 -15.92 18.18 14.36
CA ASP A 197 -17.16 17.43 14.33
C ASP A 197 -16.99 16.35 13.24
N LEU A 198 -16.58 15.18 13.67
CA LEU A 198 -16.48 14.01 12.80
C LEU A 198 -17.90 13.42 12.74
N ASP A 199 -18.61 13.77 11.69
CA ASP A 199 -19.88 13.15 11.39
C ASP A 199 -19.67 11.64 11.17
N GLU A 200 -20.20 10.82 12.06
CA GLU A 200 -19.64 9.52 12.45
C GLU A 200 -19.78 8.41 11.42
N LEU A 201 -20.55 8.57 10.39
CA LEU A 201 -21.03 7.41 9.67
C LEU A 201 -20.68 7.43 8.19
N GLY A 202 -19.45 7.00 7.87
CA GLY A 202 -19.13 6.41 6.57
C GLY A 202 -19.28 7.27 5.30
N HIS A 203 -20.03 8.34 5.37
CA HIS A 203 -20.26 9.29 4.29
C HIS A 203 -19.37 10.53 4.34
N ASN A 204 -18.64 10.71 5.42
CA ASN A 204 -17.76 11.87 5.54
C ASN A 204 -16.50 11.68 4.71
N CYS A 205 -16.60 12.00 3.42
CA CYS A 205 -15.49 11.86 2.47
C CYS A 205 -14.33 12.84 2.74
N THR A 206 -14.49 13.79 3.64
CA THR A 206 -13.47 14.75 4.06
C THR A 206 -12.78 14.36 5.36
N THR A 207 -13.31 13.40 6.12
CA THR A 207 -12.76 12.96 7.42
C THR A 207 -11.25 12.71 7.39
N PRO A 208 -10.66 12.01 6.39
CA PRO A 208 -9.22 11.79 6.36
C PRO A 208 -8.41 13.10 6.36
N ASN A 209 -8.83 14.08 5.58
CA ASN A 209 -8.18 15.40 5.54
C ASN A 209 -8.35 16.18 6.85
N HIS A 210 -9.52 16.07 7.49
CA HIS A 210 -9.75 16.67 8.80
C HIS A 210 -8.82 16.07 9.87
N MET A 211 -8.59 14.77 9.86
CA MET A 211 -7.63 14.13 10.77
C MET A 211 -6.21 14.68 10.56
N VAL A 212 -5.80 14.88 9.30
CA VAL A 212 -4.51 15.50 8.97
C VAL A 212 -4.44 16.93 9.49
N LEU A 213 -5.44 17.75 9.21
CA LEU A 213 -5.49 19.15 9.60
C LEU A 213 -5.53 19.32 11.12
N ARG A 214 -6.33 18.48 11.82
CA ARG A 214 -6.35 18.45 13.28
C ARG A 214 -4.96 18.16 13.85
N ARG A 215 -4.26 17.17 13.31
CA ARG A 215 -2.88 16.87 13.70
C ARG A 215 -1.93 18.03 13.43
N ALA A 216 -2.20 18.83 12.40
CA ALA A 216 -1.47 20.04 12.05
C ALA A 216 -1.92 21.27 12.85
N GLY A 217 -2.80 21.13 13.85
CA GLY A 217 -3.33 22.23 14.63
C GLY A 217 -4.20 23.21 13.82
N ARG A 218 -4.81 22.72 12.73
CA ARG A 218 -5.68 23.49 11.84
C ARG A 218 -7.10 22.91 11.85
N SER A 219 -8.10 23.78 11.74
CA SER A 219 -9.47 23.39 11.42
C SER A 219 -9.85 23.93 10.04
N LEU A 220 -10.66 23.20 9.32
CA LEU A 220 -11.45 23.81 8.26
C LEU A 220 -12.64 24.47 8.97
N GLY A 221 -12.79 25.77 8.84
CA GLY A 221 -14.06 26.44 9.16
C GLY A 221 -15.20 25.80 8.34
N GLU A 222 -16.41 26.06 8.72
CA GLU A 222 -17.69 25.60 8.19
C GLU A 222 -17.65 25.08 6.74
N GLY A 223 -18.25 23.94 6.47
CA GLY A 223 -18.48 23.52 5.09
C GLY A 223 -18.34 22.05 4.76
N ILE A 224 -18.53 21.15 5.74
CA ILE A 224 -18.79 19.76 5.38
C ILE A 224 -20.22 19.72 4.84
N PRO A 225 -20.43 19.35 3.56
CA PRO A 225 -21.79 19.23 3.05
C PRO A 225 -22.53 18.22 3.88
N HIS A 226 -23.67 18.62 4.42
CA HIS A 226 -24.55 17.71 5.12
C HIS A 226 -24.85 16.54 4.19
N TRP A 227 -24.60 15.36 4.63
CA TRP A 227 -24.76 14.12 3.85
C TRP A 227 -26.20 13.81 3.38
N SER A 228 -27.16 14.63 3.72
CA SER A 228 -28.48 14.67 3.11
C SER A 228 -28.49 15.31 1.71
N SER A 229 -27.39 15.96 1.30
CA SER A 229 -27.26 16.49 -0.05
C SER A 229 -26.86 15.39 -1.02
N ILE A 230 -27.59 15.26 -2.12
CA ILE A 230 -27.27 14.39 -3.28
C ILE A 230 -26.39 15.11 -4.31
N ASP A 231 -25.86 16.26 -3.96
CA ASP A 231 -25.07 17.09 -4.85
C ASP A 231 -23.63 16.57 -4.91
N GLU A 232 -23.32 15.81 -5.96
CA GLU A 232 -21.97 15.27 -6.22
C GLU A 232 -20.92 16.38 -6.43
N ASP A 233 -21.30 17.53 -6.94
CA ASP A 233 -20.40 18.66 -7.15
C ASP A 233 -20.02 19.29 -5.80
N ALA A 234 -20.98 19.38 -4.87
CA ALA A 234 -20.72 19.82 -3.51
C ALA A 234 -19.74 18.86 -2.78
N TYR A 235 -19.93 17.55 -2.92
CA TYR A 235 -18.98 16.57 -2.36
C TYR A 235 -17.59 16.71 -2.97
N THR A 236 -17.53 16.84 -4.29
CA THR A 236 -16.24 17.02 -4.98
C THR A 236 -15.53 18.29 -4.53
N ALA A 237 -16.26 19.41 -4.44
CA ALA A 237 -15.73 20.66 -3.95
C ALA A 237 -15.19 20.57 -2.52
N ALA A 238 -15.93 19.93 -1.61
CA ALA A 238 -15.51 19.75 -0.21
C ALA A 238 -14.27 18.85 -0.09
N ILE A 239 -14.21 17.73 -0.83
CA ILE A 239 -13.04 16.84 -0.88
C ILE A 239 -11.81 17.64 -1.33
N LEU A 240 -11.91 18.38 -2.43
CA LEU A 240 -10.78 19.11 -2.99
C LEU A 240 -10.38 20.32 -2.16
N ALA A 241 -11.34 21.01 -1.54
CA ALA A 241 -11.06 22.10 -0.61
C ALA A 241 -10.29 21.58 0.61
N SER A 242 -10.73 20.49 1.24
CA SER A 242 -10.05 19.89 2.38
C SER A 242 -8.66 19.36 2.01
N ALA A 243 -8.52 18.72 0.84
CA ALA A 243 -7.24 18.24 0.34
C ALA A 243 -6.28 19.42 0.02
N THR A 244 -6.79 20.52 -0.53
CA THR A 244 -6.02 21.75 -0.78
C THR A 244 -5.50 22.34 0.52
N ALA A 245 -6.31 22.40 1.57
CA ALA A 245 -5.88 22.89 2.88
C ALA A 245 -4.72 22.05 3.46
N VAL A 246 -4.74 20.73 3.27
CA VAL A 246 -3.59 19.87 3.64
C VAL A 246 -2.35 20.22 2.82
N MET A 247 -2.51 20.46 1.51
CA MET A 247 -1.38 20.84 0.66
C MET A 247 -0.79 22.21 1.04
N ASP A 248 -1.64 23.13 1.47
CA ASP A 248 -1.19 24.45 1.98
C ASP A 248 -0.40 24.31 3.28
N VAL A 249 -0.80 23.41 4.19
CA VAL A 249 -0.01 23.07 5.38
C VAL A 249 1.36 22.52 4.97
N ARG A 250 1.41 21.55 4.05
CA ARG A 250 2.69 21.00 3.56
C ARG A 250 3.58 22.08 2.96
N LYS A 251 3.02 22.99 2.19
CA LYS A 251 3.75 24.09 1.55
C LYS A 251 4.29 25.08 2.61
N ALA A 252 3.49 25.41 3.61
CA ALA A 252 3.89 26.31 4.68
C ALA A 252 5.03 25.75 5.54
N VAL A 253 4.97 24.46 5.84
CA VAL A 253 6.00 23.76 6.63
C VAL A 253 7.32 23.67 5.86
N GLY A 254 7.25 23.55 4.54
CA GLY A 254 8.40 23.41 3.66
C GLY A 254 9.11 22.05 3.82
N THR A 255 9.80 21.65 2.77
CA THR A 255 10.73 20.51 2.79
C THR A 255 12.15 21.05 2.82
N SER A 256 12.59 21.62 3.93
CA SER A 256 14.02 21.95 4.02
C SER A 256 14.80 20.64 4.09
N ASN A 257 15.82 20.50 3.25
CA ASN A 257 16.73 19.35 3.12
C ASN A 257 17.58 19.10 4.38
N VAL A 258 16.94 18.98 5.53
CA VAL A 258 17.65 18.96 6.82
C VAL A 258 18.21 17.59 7.17
N ASN A 259 17.84 16.52 6.46
CA ASN A 259 18.31 15.21 6.89
C ASN A 259 18.49 14.22 5.73
N ARG A 260 19.68 13.63 5.58
CA ARG A 260 19.98 12.55 4.64
C ARG A 260 19.15 11.28 4.85
N LEU A 261 18.47 11.18 5.98
CA LEU A 261 17.59 10.06 6.33
C LEU A 261 16.15 10.25 5.84
N PHE A 262 15.83 11.34 5.15
CA PHE A 262 14.50 11.58 4.63
C PHE A 262 14.19 10.65 3.45
N VAL A 263 13.04 9.97 3.56
CA VAL A 263 12.41 9.24 2.46
C VAL A 263 11.10 9.94 2.11
N PRO A 264 10.88 10.36 0.86
CA PRO A 264 9.61 10.99 0.50
C PRO A 264 8.45 10.03 0.75
N LEU A 265 7.57 10.40 1.66
CA LEU A 265 6.30 9.72 1.88
C LEU A 265 5.25 10.19 0.87
N PRO A 266 4.17 9.43 0.67
CA PRO A 266 3.08 9.83 -0.20
C PRO A 266 2.61 11.25 0.09
N LYS A 267 2.44 12.03 -0.97
CA LYS A 267 1.94 13.42 -0.92
C LYS A 267 0.44 13.46 -1.13
N ILE A 268 -0.05 12.55 -1.96
CA ILE A 268 -1.45 12.40 -2.31
C ILE A 268 -1.85 10.94 -2.08
N VAL A 269 -3.02 10.76 -1.50
CA VAL A 269 -3.67 9.45 -1.34
C VAL A 269 -4.95 9.46 -2.16
N LEU A 270 -5.06 8.56 -3.14
CA LEU A 270 -6.29 8.32 -3.88
C LEU A 270 -7.01 7.14 -3.23
N THR A 271 -8.21 7.34 -2.73
CA THR A 271 -8.92 6.30 -2.00
C THR A 271 -10.35 6.12 -2.45
N GLU A 272 -10.76 4.85 -2.54
CA GLU A 272 -12.14 4.43 -2.66
C GLU A 272 -12.36 3.20 -1.77
N PRO A 273 -13.35 3.19 -0.87
CA PRO A 273 -13.69 2.04 -0.07
C PRO A 273 -13.99 0.81 -0.93
N ALA A 274 -13.64 -0.36 -0.41
CA ALA A 274 -13.94 -1.60 -1.08
C ALA A 274 -15.43 -1.66 -1.46
N LEU A 275 -15.69 -1.83 -2.73
CA LEU A 275 -16.99 -2.29 -3.18
C LEU A 275 -16.93 -3.81 -3.19
N PHE A 276 -17.85 -4.44 -2.50
CA PHE A 276 -18.05 -5.86 -2.43
C PHE A 276 -17.83 -6.53 -3.80
N ARG A 277 -16.59 -6.88 -4.13
CA ARG A 277 -16.20 -7.50 -5.40
C ARG A 277 -16.61 -8.96 -5.49
N PHE A 278 -17.17 -9.49 -4.40
CA PHE A 278 -17.46 -10.88 -4.24
C PHE A 278 -18.73 -11.27 -4.96
N ALA A 279 -18.66 -12.40 -5.68
CA ALA A 279 -19.83 -13.04 -6.25
C ALA A 279 -20.67 -13.64 -5.11
N TYR A 280 -21.53 -12.86 -4.50
CA TYR A 280 -22.61 -13.43 -3.70
C TYR A 280 -23.54 -14.23 -4.58
N GLY A 281 -23.65 -15.50 -4.33
CA GLY A 281 -24.68 -16.34 -4.95
C GLY A 281 -24.19 -17.45 -5.87
N ARG A 282 -22.90 -17.75 -5.91
CA ARG A 282 -22.49 -19.09 -6.39
C ARG A 282 -22.29 -19.96 -5.16
N GLY A 283 -23.09 -21.02 -5.09
CA GLY A 283 -23.23 -22.03 -4.08
C GLY A 283 -21.99 -22.23 -3.21
N ASP A 284 -22.15 -21.92 -1.99
CA ASP A 284 -21.10 -21.39 -1.26
C ASP A 284 -20.39 -22.40 -0.38
N SER A 285 -19.11 -22.47 -0.51
CA SER A 285 -18.20 -23.13 0.43
C SER A 285 -18.24 -22.52 1.86
N ARG A 286 -19.08 -21.53 2.15
CA ARG A 286 -19.10 -20.75 3.40
C ARG A 286 -20.35 -20.95 4.26
N GLY A 287 -21.31 -21.74 3.80
CA GLY A 287 -22.46 -22.17 4.61
C GLY A 287 -23.51 -21.10 5.00
N THR A 288 -23.47 -19.91 4.38
CA THR A 288 -24.48 -18.86 4.59
C THR A 288 -25.20 -18.58 3.29
N SER A 289 -26.37 -19.17 3.09
CA SER A 289 -27.25 -18.74 2.00
C SER A 289 -27.97 -17.45 2.45
N LEU A 290 -27.58 -16.32 1.86
CA LEU A 290 -28.31 -15.07 2.03
C LEU A 290 -29.65 -15.14 1.28
N ALA A 291 -30.68 -14.49 1.82
CA ALA A 291 -31.96 -14.36 1.14
C ALA A 291 -31.77 -13.68 -0.24
N PRO A 292 -32.52 -14.09 -1.28
CA PRO A 292 -32.41 -13.50 -2.62
C PRO A 292 -32.58 -11.98 -2.63
N ALA A 293 -33.41 -11.42 -1.74
CA ALA A 293 -33.61 -9.99 -1.59
C ALA A 293 -32.32 -9.28 -1.10
N THR A 294 -31.64 -9.86 -0.13
CA THR A 294 -30.36 -9.36 0.39
C THR A 294 -29.27 -9.39 -0.66
N VAL A 295 -29.17 -10.50 -1.42
CA VAL A 295 -28.22 -10.60 -2.56
C VAL A 295 -28.49 -9.52 -3.60
N MET A 296 -29.77 -9.25 -3.91
CA MET A 296 -30.15 -8.19 -4.85
C MET A 296 -29.77 -6.80 -4.32
N MET A 297 -29.96 -6.55 -3.02
CA MET A 297 -29.56 -5.29 -2.39
C MET A 297 -28.03 -5.10 -2.45
N ILE A 298 -27.26 -6.11 -2.08
CA ILE A 298 -25.78 -6.07 -2.18
C ILE A 298 -25.33 -5.75 -3.61
N ARG A 299 -25.94 -6.39 -4.61
CA ARG A 299 -25.65 -6.08 -6.01
C ARG A 299 -25.96 -4.63 -6.38
N ARG A 300 -27.04 -4.06 -5.86
CA ARG A 300 -27.36 -2.64 -6.05
C ARG A 300 -26.31 -1.74 -5.38
N MET A 301 -25.87 -2.08 -4.16
CA MET A 301 -24.80 -1.35 -3.47
C MET A 301 -23.49 -1.42 -4.26
N GLN A 302 -23.16 -2.56 -4.87
CA GLN A 302 -22.02 -2.72 -5.77
C GLN A 302 -22.10 -1.87 -7.05
N GLN A 303 -23.30 -1.50 -7.44
CA GLN A 303 -23.59 -0.66 -8.61
C GLN A 303 -23.79 0.82 -8.24
N GLN A 304 -23.49 1.18 -7.00
CA GLN A 304 -23.60 2.55 -6.52
C GLN A 304 -22.88 3.50 -7.47
N LYS A 305 -23.56 4.57 -7.82
CA LYS A 305 -23.01 5.71 -8.55
C LYS A 305 -23.02 6.92 -7.63
N GLY A 306 -21.94 7.69 -7.68
CA GLY A 306 -21.79 8.82 -6.78
C GLY A 306 -21.48 8.45 -5.34
N LEU A 307 -21.16 9.44 -4.52
CA LEU A 307 -20.78 9.29 -3.11
C LEU A 307 -21.98 9.12 -2.20
N ALA A 308 -23.11 9.75 -2.54
CA ALA A 308 -24.36 9.59 -1.82
C ALA A 308 -25.11 8.35 -2.30
N HIS A 309 -25.57 7.52 -1.38
CA HIS A 309 -26.46 6.41 -1.68
C HIS A 309 -27.87 6.75 -1.18
N LEU A 310 -28.78 7.00 -2.12
CA LEU A 310 -30.18 7.22 -1.81
C LEU A 310 -30.88 5.88 -1.56
N ILE A 311 -31.43 5.73 -0.38
CA ILE A 311 -32.35 4.65 -0.05
C ILE A 311 -33.75 5.12 -0.41
N GLU A 312 -34.41 4.44 -1.35
CA GLU A 312 -35.80 4.74 -1.70
C GLU A 312 -36.72 4.45 -0.48
N PRO A 313 -37.85 5.19 -0.30
CA PRO A 313 -38.76 4.99 0.82
C PRO A 313 -39.21 3.54 1.00
N LYS A 314 -39.40 2.81 -0.11
CA LYS A 314 -39.76 1.39 -0.10
C LYS A 314 -38.64 0.49 0.43
N GLN A 315 -37.37 0.85 0.19
CA GLN A 315 -36.20 0.16 0.72
C GLN A 315 -36.00 0.49 2.21
N LEU A 316 -36.33 1.70 2.63
CA LEU A 316 -36.30 2.10 4.04
C LEU A 316 -37.25 1.25 4.86
N SER A 317 -38.48 1.06 4.38
CA SER A 317 -39.47 0.17 5.01
C SER A 317 -38.99 -1.29 5.10
N MET A 318 -38.27 -1.79 4.11
CA MET A 318 -37.66 -3.13 4.18
C MET A 318 -36.53 -3.20 5.19
N LEU A 319 -35.69 -2.14 5.29
CA LEU A 319 -34.64 -2.04 6.31
C LEU A 319 -35.18 -2.06 7.73
N GLU A 320 -36.37 -1.48 7.97
CA GLU A 320 -37.00 -1.46 9.30
C GLU A 320 -37.48 -2.84 9.77
N HIS A 321 -37.75 -3.76 8.83
CA HIS A 321 -38.39 -5.04 9.12
C HIS A 321 -37.52 -6.27 8.82
N ASP A 322 -36.40 -6.11 8.15
CA ASP A 322 -35.51 -7.21 7.73
C ASP A 322 -34.12 -7.10 8.40
N GLY A 323 -33.92 -7.96 9.40
CA GLY A 323 -32.64 -7.98 10.16
C GLY A 323 -31.41 -8.35 9.33
N GLU A 324 -31.57 -9.10 8.23
CA GLU A 324 -30.47 -9.43 7.32
C GLU A 324 -30.05 -8.21 6.51
N TRP A 325 -31.01 -7.40 6.07
CA TRP A 325 -30.76 -6.12 5.42
C TRP A 325 -30.07 -5.13 6.34
N GLN A 326 -30.56 -5.01 7.59
CA GLN A 326 -29.93 -4.17 8.61
C GLN A 326 -28.46 -4.58 8.83
N GLY A 327 -28.22 -5.89 8.94
CA GLY A 327 -26.89 -6.44 9.08
C GLY A 327 -25.97 -6.06 7.90
N ALA A 328 -26.44 -6.20 6.67
CA ALA A 328 -25.67 -5.88 5.48
C ALA A 328 -25.34 -4.37 5.39
N VAL A 329 -26.27 -3.50 5.70
CA VAL A 329 -26.06 -2.04 5.72
C VAL A 329 -25.07 -1.67 6.83
N ALA A 330 -25.24 -2.23 8.04
CA ALA A 330 -24.34 -1.98 9.16
C ALA A 330 -22.90 -2.44 8.86
N GLU A 331 -22.71 -3.58 8.21
CA GLU A 331 -21.39 -4.03 7.77
C GLU A 331 -20.78 -3.05 6.76
N ARG A 332 -21.56 -2.57 5.80
CA ARG A 332 -21.07 -1.57 4.82
C ARG A 332 -20.68 -0.26 5.48
N GLN A 333 -21.48 0.23 6.41
CA GLN A 333 -21.15 1.43 7.19
C GLN A 333 -19.86 1.24 7.98
N THR A 334 -19.72 0.08 8.64
CA THR A 334 -18.50 -0.28 9.38
C THR A 334 -17.27 -0.30 8.47
N GLU A 335 -17.35 -0.96 7.32
CA GLU A 335 -16.24 -1.00 6.37
C GLU A 335 -15.83 0.39 5.92
N THR A 336 -16.79 1.22 5.54
CA THR A 336 -16.54 2.58 5.08
C THR A 336 -15.92 3.44 6.18
N ALA A 337 -16.44 3.35 7.40
CA ALA A 337 -15.95 4.11 8.54
C ALA A 337 -14.52 3.68 8.96
N VAL A 338 -14.27 2.37 9.06
CA VAL A 338 -12.95 1.84 9.44
C VAL A 338 -11.90 2.18 8.38
N GLN A 339 -12.22 2.02 7.10
CA GLN A 339 -11.32 2.39 6.01
C GLN A 339 -11.03 3.90 6.03
N THR A 340 -12.05 4.72 6.20
CA THR A 340 -11.91 6.19 6.26
C THR A 340 -11.00 6.59 7.42
N ALA A 341 -11.22 6.04 8.62
CA ALA A 341 -10.38 6.31 9.79
C ALA A 341 -8.94 5.80 9.60
N GLY A 342 -8.76 4.59 9.06
CA GLY A 342 -7.44 4.03 8.79
C GLY A 342 -6.64 4.84 7.77
N VAL A 343 -7.28 5.24 6.67
CA VAL A 343 -6.67 6.12 5.66
C VAL A 343 -6.34 7.49 6.25
N GLY A 344 -7.24 8.05 7.05
CA GLY A 344 -7.02 9.32 7.75
C GLY A 344 -5.84 9.25 8.70
N LEU A 345 -5.71 8.15 9.46
CA LEU A 345 -4.57 7.93 10.36
C LEU A 345 -3.26 7.82 9.58
N MET A 346 -3.21 7.05 8.50
CA MET A 346 -2.02 6.96 7.63
C MET A 346 -1.68 8.33 7.03
N ALA A 347 -2.67 9.05 6.51
CA ALA A 347 -2.46 10.37 5.93
C ALA A 347 -1.96 11.38 6.96
N ALA A 348 -2.46 11.36 8.19
CA ALA A 348 -2.01 12.20 9.29
C ALA A 348 -0.54 11.93 9.67
N GLN A 349 -0.07 10.69 9.49
CA GLN A 349 1.34 10.35 9.74
C GLN A 349 2.30 10.95 8.69
N SER A 350 1.85 11.13 7.47
CA SER A 350 2.66 11.67 6.36
C SER A 350 2.27 13.08 5.95
N CYS A 351 1.27 13.68 6.59
CA CYS A 351 0.65 14.95 6.18
C CYS A 351 0.24 14.91 4.70
N ALA A 352 -0.37 13.81 4.25
CA ALA A 352 -0.80 13.60 2.88
C ALA A 352 -2.22 14.12 2.64
N ALA A 353 -2.45 14.71 1.47
CA ALA A 353 -3.81 15.06 1.04
C ALA A 353 -4.55 13.81 0.56
N VAL A 354 -5.76 13.60 1.04
CA VAL A 354 -6.60 12.46 0.65
C VAL A 354 -7.68 12.93 -0.32
N VAL A 355 -7.71 12.31 -1.48
CA VAL A 355 -8.73 12.53 -2.50
C VAL A 355 -9.62 11.30 -2.57
N ARG A 356 -10.84 11.44 -2.02
CA ARG A 356 -11.85 10.41 -2.13
C ARG A 356 -12.38 10.33 -3.55
N LEU A 357 -12.37 9.14 -4.12
CA LEU A 357 -12.88 8.83 -5.45
C LEU A 357 -14.34 8.39 -5.37
N ARG A 358 -15.02 8.47 -6.51
CA ARG A 358 -16.38 7.95 -6.65
C ARG A 358 -16.35 6.43 -6.84
N PRO A 359 -17.42 5.70 -6.43
CA PRO A 359 -17.52 4.26 -6.60
C PRO A 359 -17.37 3.76 -8.05
N GLU A 360 -17.67 4.61 -9.03
CA GLU A 360 -17.55 4.29 -10.46
C GLU A 360 -16.16 3.84 -10.89
N VAL A 361 -15.11 4.20 -10.15
CA VAL A 361 -13.75 3.71 -10.44
C VAL A 361 -13.67 2.18 -10.36
N ASN A 362 -14.56 1.55 -9.59
CA ASN A 362 -14.67 0.11 -9.49
C ASN A 362 -15.50 -0.54 -10.63
N HIS A 363 -16.19 0.27 -11.43
CA HIS A 363 -16.97 -0.23 -12.57
C HIS A 363 -16.15 -0.44 -13.84
N VAL A 364 -14.84 -0.19 -13.78
CA VAL A 364 -13.94 -0.35 -14.93
C VAL A 364 -13.45 -1.78 -15.12
N PHE A 365 -13.62 -2.66 -14.12
CA PHE A 365 -13.12 -4.05 -14.18
C PHE A 365 -13.54 -4.85 -15.40
N PRO A 366 -14.79 -4.77 -15.92
CA PRO A 366 -15.14 -5.47 -17.15
C PRO A 366 -14.29 -5.06 -18.36
N ARG A 367 -13.86 -3.77 -18.42
CA ARG A 367 -12.99 -3.25 -19.49
C ARG A 367 -11.54 -3.73 -19.30
N LEU A 368 -11.09 -3.80 -18.05
CA LEU A 368 -9.79 -4.39 -17.72
C LEU A 368 -9.74 -5.87 -18.13
N SER A 369 -10.77 -6.64 -17.81
CA SER A 369 -10.88 -8.05 -18.18
C SER A 369 -10.95 -8.25 -19.70
N GLU A 370 -11.63 -7.36 -20.42
CA GLU A 370 -11.66 -7.36 -21.89
C GLU A 370 -10.26 -7.12 -22.47
N PHE A 371 -9.55 -6.13 -21.94
CA PHE A 371 -8.17 -5.83 -22.34
C PHE A 371 -7.23 -7.00 -22.02
N ALA A 372 -7.30 -7.56 -20.82
CA ALA A 372 -6.49 -8.71 -20.40
C ALA A 372 -6.72 -9.95 -21.31
N ARG A 373 -7.97 -10.29 -21.61
CA ARG A 373 -8.31 -11.37 -22.55
C ARG A 373 -7.75 -11.12 -23.94
N ASN A 374 -7.77 -9.87 -24.40
CA ASN A 374 -7.24 -9.51 -25.70
C ASN A 374 -5.71 -9.66 -25.77
N ILE A 375 -4.98 -9.31 -24.71
CA ILE A 375 -3.52 -9.52 -24.61
C ILE A 375 -3.18 -11.01 -24.67
N ARG A 376 -3.96 -11.88 -24.03
CA ARG A 376 -3.79 -13.35 -24.06
C ARG A 376 -4.07 -13.98 -25.43
N ALA A 377 -4.78 -13.26 -26.30
CA ALA A 377 -5.18 -13.82 -27.58
C ALA A 377 -3.96 -14.16 -28.45
N VAL A 378 -3.91 -15.40 -28.95
CA VAL A 378 -2.86 -15.86 -29.87
C VAL A 378 -2.99 -15.18 -31.24
N ASN A 379 -4.23 -14.85 -31.64
CA ASN A 379 -4.53 -14.25 -32.94
C ASN A 379 -3.98 -12.81 -33.05
N PRO A 380 -3.09 -12.52 -34.03
CA PRO A 380 -2.55 -11.19 -34.27
C PRO A 380 -3.60 -10.10 -34.51
N HIS A 381 -4.70 -10.43 -35.18
CA HIS A 381 -5.81 -9.48 -35.43
C HIS A 381 -6.55 -9.11 -34.14
N ALA A 382 -6.64 -10.01 -33.17
CA ALA A 382 -7.18 -9.69 -31.86
C ALA A 382 -6.21 -8.74 -31.13
N ARG A 383 -4.92 -9.06 -31.10
CA ARG A 383 -3.88 -8.21 -30.47
C ARG A 383 -3.81 -6.82 -31.06
N ALA A 384 -4.07 -6.64 -32.35
CA ALA A 384 -4.12 -5.34 -32.99
C ALA A 384 -5.17 -4.37 -32.39
N LYS A 385 -6.16 -4.90 -31.63
CA LYS A 385 -7.18 -4.12 -30.92
C LYS A 385 -6.74 -3.67 -29.52
N SER A 386 -5.65 -4.23 -28.98
CA SER A 386 -5.16 -3.92 -27.62
C SER A 386 -5.04 -2.43 -27.35
N PRO A 387 -4.53 -1.64 -28.28
CA PRO A 387 -4.43 -0.20 -28.13
C PRO A 387 -5.76 0.50 -27.90
N GLN A 388 -6.76 0.18 -28.71
CA GLN A 388 -8.09 0.79 -28.58
C GLN A 388 -8.77 0.37 -27.25
N LEU A 389 -8.54 -0.87 -26.80
CA LEU A 389 -9.08 -1.37 -25.56
C LEU A 389 -8.42 -0.70 -24.34
N LEU A 390 -7.10 -0.47 -24.38
CA LEU A 390 -6.39 0.29 -23.36
C LEU A 390 -6.92 1.74 -23.30
N GLN A 391 -7.07 2.39 -24.45
CA GLN A 391 -7.61 3.75 -24.50
C GLN A 391 -9.03 3.82 -23.92
N ARG A 392 -9.90 2.85 -24.24
CA ARG A 392 -11.25 2.77 -23.66
C ARG A 392 -11.23 2.58 -22.14
N LEU A 393 -10.29 1.79 -21.63
CA LEU A 393 -10.10 1.61 -20.20
C LEU A 393 -9.64 2.91 -19.56
N GLN A 394 -8.64 3.57 -20.10
CA GLN A 394 -8.12 4.86 -19.61
C GLN A 394 -9.18 5.96 -19.65
N ASP A 395 -9.96 6.04 -20.74
CA ASP A 395 -11.07 6.99 -20.85
C ASP A 395 -12.16 6.72 -19.79
N ALA A 396 -12.41 5.45 -19.49
CA ALA A 396 -13.36 5.08 -18.44
C ALA A 396 -12.85 5.45 -17.04
N LEU A 397 -11.56 5.22 -16.76
CA LEU A 397 -10.92 5.64 -15.53
C LEU A 397 -10.95 7.17 -15.38
N ALA A 398 -10.58 7.90 -16.42
CA ALA A 398 -10.59 9.37 -16.38
C ALA A 398 -11.99 9.94 -16.12
N ARG A 399 -13.03 9.37 -16.74
CA ARG A 399 -14.42 9.77 -16.46
C ARG A 399 -14.86 9.42 -15.04
N ALA A 400 -14.48 8.26 -14.54
CA ALA A 400 -14.85 7.80 -13.20
C ALA A 400 -14.16 8.64 -12.10
N VAL A 401 -12.91 9.01 -12.29
CA VAL A 401 -12.17 9.88 -11.37
C VAL A 401 -12.70 11.31 -11.42
N GLY A 402 -12.99 11.82 -12.60
CA GLY A 402 -13.44 13.20 -12.83
C GLY A 402 -12.29 14.18 -13.09
N PRO A 403 -12.54 15.22 -13.92
CA PRO A 403 -11.52 16.17 -14.34
C PRO A 403 -10.93 16.96 -13.16
N GLU A 404 -11.75 17.37 -12.19
CA GLU A 404 -11.32 18.20 -11.05
C GLU A 404 -10.32 17.44 -10.16
N ARG A 405 -10.52 16.14 -9.92
CA ARG A 405 -9.59 15.29 -9.17
C ARG A 405 -8.31 15.04 -9.94
N ILE A 406 -8.40 14.86 -11.26
CA ILE A 406 -7.22 14.74 -12.13
C ILE A 406 -6.42 16.04 -12.12
N ASP A 407 -7.08 17.19 -12.20
CA ASP A 407 -6.43 18.51 -12.13
C ASP A 407 -5.76 18.75 -10.78
N PHE A 408 -6.36 18.26 -9.68
CA PHE A 408 -5.73 18.31 -8.37
C PHE A 408 -4.42 17.50 -8.37
N VAL A 409 -4.46 16.25 -8.85
CA VAL A 409 -3.26 15.39 -8.93
C VAL A 409 -2.20 16.03 -9.83
N ARG A 410 -2.58 16.60 -10.96
CA ARG A 410 -1.67 17.30 -11.88
C ARG A 410 -1.03 18.52 -11.22
N ARG A 411 -1.83 19.37 -10.55
CA ARG A 411 -1.36 20.62 -9.91
C ARG A 411 -0.33 20.37 -8.83
N TYR A 412 -0.57 19.37 -8.00
CA TYR A 412 0.27 19.14 -6.82
C TYR A 412 1.37 18.12 -7.07
N GLY A 413 1.17 17.14 -7.92
CA GLY A 413 2.17 16.13 -8.29
C GLY A 413 2.82 15.40 -7.11
N GLY A 414 3.82 14.59 -7.39
CA GLY A 414 4.65 13.92 -6.39
C GLY A 414 4.24 12.48 -6.10
N PRO A 415 4.80 11.82 -5.08
CA PRO A 415 4.49 10.45 -4.75
C PRO A 415 3.01 10.24 -4.42
N VAL A 416 2.38 9.25 -5.06
CA VAL A 416 0.96 8.91 -4.92
C VAL A 416 0.80 7.55 -4.26
N ARG A 417 -0.07 7.48 -3.24
CA ARG A 417 -0.53 6.21 -2.68
C ARG A 417 -1.95 5.94 -3.15
N ILE A 418 -2.16 4.78 -3.76
CA ILE A 418 -3.49 4.28 -4.10
C ILE A 418 -3.97 3.39 -2.95
N VAL A 419 -5.13 3.71 -2.38
CA VAL A 419 -5.83 2.85 -1.41
C VAL A 419 -7.18 2.49 -2.02
N SER A 420 -7.13 1.60 -2.96
CA SER A 420 -8.28 1.17 -3.78
C SER A 420 -7.93 -0.10 -4.55
N ASP A 421 -8.93 -0.86 -4.96
CA ASP A 421 -8.76 -2.02 -5.84
C ASP A 421 -8.80 -1.65 -7.32
N ALA A 422 -9.29 -0.45 -7.67
CA ALA A 422 -9.36 0.02 -9.06
C ALA A 422 -7.95 0.19 -9.68
N PRO A 423 -7.75 -0.10 -10.99
CA PRO A 423 -6.45 -0.06 -11.65
C PRO A 423 -5.99 1.38 -11.95
N LEU A 424 -5.88 2.19 -10.90
CA LEU A 424 -5.57 3.63 -11.00
C LEU A 424 -4.15 3.91 -11.49
N GLU A 425 -3.26 2.94 -11.48
CA GLU A 425 -1.93 3.04 -12.09
C GLU A 425 -2.02 3.38 -13.59
N LEU A 426 -3.11 2.93 -14.24
CA LEU A 426 -3.37 3.17 -15.66
C LEU A 426 -4.09 4.50 -15.93
N LEU A 427 -4.48 5.26 -14.90
CA LEU A 427 -5.15 6.55 -15.05
C LEU A 427 -4.27 7.51 -15.87
N PRO A 428 -4.78 8.07 -16.98
CA PRO A 428 -3.98 8.97 -17.80
C PRO A 428 -3.84 10.36 -17.13
N ILE A 429 -2.60 10.77 -16.90
CA ILE A 429 -2.22 12.11 -16.46
C ILE A 429 -1.30 12.71 -17.54
N ASP A 430 -1.78 13.72 -18.24
CA ASP A 430 -1.08 14.35 -19.37
C ASP A 430 -0.57 13.34 -20.41
N GLY A 431 -1.40 12.33 -20.68
CA GLY A 431 -1.13 11.29 -21.65
C GLY A 431 -0.27 10.13 -21.15
N LEU A 432 0.31 10.21 -19.96
CA LEU A 432 1.02 9.11 -19.32
C LEU A 432 0.13 8.40 -18.28
N PRO A 433 0.23 7.07 -18.10
CA PRO A 433 -0.30 6.40 -16.94
C PRO A 433 0.25 6.98 -15.62
N LEU A 434 -0.57 7.06 -14.59
CA LEU A 434 -0.22 7.61 -13.28
C LEU A 434 1.09 7.01 -12.72
N ALA A 435 1.26 5.68 -12.83
CA ALA A 435 2.46 4.99 -12.33
C ALA A 435 3.75 5.32 -13.09
N LEU A 436 3.64 5.89 -14.28
CA LEU A 436 4.79 6.37 -15.06
C LEU A 436 5.04 7.87 -14.83
N ARG A 437 3.98 8.63 -14.55
CA ARG A 437 4.11 10.08 -14.26
C ARG A 437 4.68 10.29 -12.86
N TYR A 438 4.17 9.58 -11.84
CA TYR A 438 4.53 9.75 -10.43
C TYR A 438 4.97 8.44 -9.79
N ASP A 439 5.76 8.55 -8.73
CA ASP A 439 6.11 7.40 -7.89
C ASP A 439 4.85 6.88 -7.21
N THR A 440 4.38 5.73 -7.64
CA THR A 440 3.07 5.22 -7.26
C THR A 440 3.21 3.89 -6.53
N SER A 441 2.47 3.77 -5.44
CA SER A 441 2.36 2.51 -4.69
C SER A 441 0.90 2.27 -4.30
N ARG A 442 0.54 0.99 -4.09
CA ARG A 442 -0.82 0.56 -3.80
C ARG A 442 -0.92 -0.13 -2.45
N ILE A 443 -2.03 0.11 -1.78
CA ILE A 443 -2.60 -0.74 -0.73
C ILE A 443 -3.98 -1.15 -1.22
N ASN A 444 -4.23 -2.45 -1.31
CA ASN A 444 -5.54 -2.93 -1.74
C ASN A 444 -6.56 -2.75 -0.62
N ALA A 445 -7.75 -2.30 -0.98
CA ALA A 445 -8.84 -2.19 -0.02
C ALA A 445 -9.41 -3.56 0.39
N THR A 446 -9.26 -4.55 -0.46
CA THR A 446 -9.68 -5.94 -0.22
C THR A 446 -8.45 -6.87 -0.20
N PRO A 447 -8.26 -7.68 0.84
CA PRO A 447 -9.10 -7.84 2.05
C PRO A 447 -8.83 -6.75 3.11
N GLY A 448 -9.89 -6.22 3.71
CA GLY A 448 -9.83 -5.07 4.63
C GLY A 448 -8.92 -5.24 5.85
N ASN A 449 -8.89 -6.42 6.47
CA ASN A 449 -8.01 -6.68 7.61
C ASN A 449 -6.53 -6.59 7.23
N LEU A 450 -6.14 -7.11 6.06
CA LEU A 450 -4.77 -6.96 5.57
C LEU A 450 -4.47 -5.49 5.23
N MET A 451 -5.42 -4.79 4.61
CA MET A 451 -5.31 -3.37 4.32
C MET A 451 -5.00 -2.56 5.59
N MET A 452 -5.69 -2.83 6.70
CA MET A 452 -5.42 -2.14 7.96
C MET A 452 -4.01 -2.40 8.47
N GLY A 453 -3.49 -3.61 8.31
CA GLY A 453 -2.08 -3.92 8.59
C GLY A 453 -1.10 -3.15 7.71
N GLU A 454 -1.43 -2.96 6.42
CA GLU A 454 -0.62 -2.16 5.49
C GLU A 454 -0.71 -0.65 5.77
N LEU A 455 -1.90 -0.14 6.17
CA LEU A 455 -2.09 1.25 6.59
C LEU A 455 -1.35 1.57 7.89
N ALA A 456 -1.20 0.59 8.77
CA ALA A 456 -0.43 0.73 10.01
C ALA A 456 1.05 1.09 9.75
N GLY A 457 1.53 0.73 8.58
CA GLY A 457 2.92 0.91 8.23
C GLY A 457 3.81 -0.04 9.05
N ARG A 458 4.45 -0.96 8.37
CA ARG A 458 5.50 -1.76 9.02
C ARG A 458 6.66 -0.84 9.37
N VAL A 459 7.42 -1.23 10.36
CA VAL A 459 8.70 -0.55 10.65
C VAL A 459 9.51 -0.50 9.35
N PRO A 460 9.96 0.67 8.91
CA PRO A 460 10.74 0.78 7.69
C PRO A 460 11.96 -0.14 7.75
N ILE A 461 12.13 -0.96 6.73
CA ILE A 461 13.31 -1.79 6.57
C ILE A 461 14.30 -0.99 5.72
N THR A 462 15.46 -0.70 6.26
CA THR A 462 16.57 -0.11 5.51
C THR A 462 17.49 -1.24 5.07
N VAL A 463 17.76 -1.32 3.77
CA VAL A 463 18.63 -2.31 3.17
C VAL A 463 19.80 -1.56 2.53
N ASP A 464 21.02 -2.00 2.75
CA ASP A 464 22.16 -1.47 1.98
C ASP A 464 21.97 -1.82 0.49
N TYR A 465 22.26 -0.88 -0.41
CA TYR A 465 22.07 -1.13 -1.83
C TYR A 465 22.92 -2.30 -2.34
N ARG A 466 24.06 -2.60 -1.70
CA ARG A 466 24.91 -3.76 -2.02
C ARG A 466 24.20 -5.07 -1.67
N ASP A 467 23.45 -5.10 -0.59
CA ASP A 467 22.67 -6.29 -0.21
C ASP A 467 21.55 -6.57 -1.22
N LEU A 468 21.02 -5.53 -1.91
CA LEU A 468 20.04 -5.70 -2.99
C LEU A 468 20.59 -6.46 -4.20
N LEU A 469 21.91 -6.58 -4.33
CA LEU A 469 22.57 -7.38 -5.39
C LEU A 469 22.62 -8.87 -5.04
N HIS A 470 22.19 -9.26 -3.83
CA HIS A 470 21.96 -10.65 -3.46
C HIS A 470 20.48 -10.99 -3.68
N VAL A 471 20.20 -11.91 -4.59
CA VAL A 471 18.85 -12.22 -5.08
C VAL A 471 18.60 -13.72 -5.05
N LEU A 472 17.48 -14.12 -4.45
CA LEU A 472 16.95 -15.48 -4.58
C LEU A 472 16.02 -15.53 -5.80
N VAL A 473 16.27 -16.43 -6.74
CA VAL A 473 15.36 -16.72 -7.85
C VAL A 473 14.81 -18.13 -7.69
N VAL A 474 13.49 -18.21 -7.55
CA VAL A 474 12.78 -19.50 -7.41
C VAL A 474 12.00 -19.77 -8.68
N SER A 475 12.44 -20.75 -9.46
CA SER A 475 11.76 -21.20 -10.68
C SER A 475 10.95 -22.46 -10.41
N SER A 476 9.67 -22.47 -10.83
CA SER A 476 8.74 -23.57 -10.61
C SER A 476 8.18 -24.18 -11.90
N PHE A 477 8.82 -23.94 -13.04
CA PHE A 477 8.42 -24.52 -14.32
C PHE A 477 8.72 -26.03 -14.39
N ASN A 478 7.82 -26.79 -15.03
CA ASN A 478 8.05 -28.20 -15.36
C ASN A 478 9.18 -28.34 -16.38
N GLU A 479 9.69 -29.57 -16.53
CA GLU A 479 10.83 -29.85 -17.44
C GLU A 479 10.51 -29.62 -18.92
N ASP A 480 9.27 -29.80 -19.33
CA ASP A 480 8.74 -29.63 -20.68
C ASP A 480 8.19 -28.25 -20.99
N ASP A 481 8.25 -27.33 -20.01
CA ASP A 481 7.71 -25.98 -20.18
C ASP A 481 8.62 -25.11 -21.05
N GLN A 482 8.05 -24.55 -22.12
CA GLN A 482 8.79 -23.71 -23.07
C GLN A 482 9.28 -22.37 -22.46
N LEU A 483 8.72 -21.96 -21.32
CA LEU A 483 9.09 -20.70 -20.64
C LEU A 483 10.27 -20.86 -19.66
N ARG A 484 10.64 -22.11 -19.38
CA ARG A 484 11.55 -22.52 -18.32
C ARG A 484 12.92 -21.84 -18.36
N ASP A 485 13.46 -21.59 -19.55
CA ASP A 485 14.85 -21.18 -19.72
C ASP A 485 15.01 -19.67 -19.91
N PHE A 486 13.93 -18.91 -20.17
CA PHE A 486 14.02 -17.45 -20.41
C PHE A 486 14.63 -16.67 -19.24
N MET A 487 14.27 -17.03 -18.00
CA MET A 487 14.85 -16.37 -16.84
C MET A 487 16.35 -16.66 -16.71
N ARG A 488 16.75 -17.91 -16.94
CA ARG A 488 18.16 -18.29 -16.89
C ARG A 488 18.98 -17.57 -17.97
N GLU A 489 18.48 -17.55 -19.22
CA GLU A 489 19.10 -16.80 -20.31
C GLU A 489 19.28 -15.31 -19.97
N ALA A 490 18.27 -14.67 -19.33
CA ALA A 490 18.32 -13.29 -18.90
C ALA A 490 19.37 -13.06 -17.79
N LEU A 491 19.49 -14.01 -16.86
CA LEU A 491 20.50 -13.93 -15.79
C LEU A 491 21.91 -14.21 -16.30
N ASP A 492 22.10 -15.14 -17.23
CA ASP A 492 23.38 -15.41 -17.90
C ASP A 492 23.85 -14.15 -18.66
N GLN A 493 22.93 -13.47 -19.37
CA GLN A 493 23.21 -12.20 -20.04
C GLN A 493 23.56 -11.08 -19.03
N LEU A 494 22.92 -11.07 -17.86
CA LEU A 494 23.26 -10.12 -16.80
C LEU A 494 24.69 -10.33 -16.30
N GLU A 495 25.10 -11.57 -16.08
CA GLU A 495 26.46 -11.93 -15.67
C GLU A 495 27.49 -11.55 -16.73
N GLU A 496 27.18 -11.71 -18.04
CA GLU A 496 28.05 -11.27 -19.13
C GLU A 496 28.30 -9.74 -19.11
N VAL A 497 27.25 -8.97 -18.81
CA VAL A 497 27.29 -7.49 -18.82
C VAL A 497 27.88 -6.92 -17.51
N ARG A 498 27.69 -7.62 -16.40
CA ARG A 498 28.06 -7.22 -15.02
C ARG A 498 28.70 -8.37 -14.25
N PRO A 499 29.87 -8.87 -14.72
CA PRO A 499 30.47 -10.08 -14.17
C PRO A 499 30.82 -9.91 -12.70
N GLY A 500 30.34 -10.85 -11.87
CA GLY A 500 30.63 -10.93 -10.43
C GLY A 500 29.99 -9.83 -9.59
N GLU A 501 29.09 -8.99 -10.15
CA GLU A 501 28.43 -7.92 -9.40
C GLU A 501 27.24 -8.44 -8.58
N PHE A 502 26.61 -9.51 -9.04
CA PHE A 502 25.43 -10.10 -8.41
C PHE A 502 25.74 -11.44 -7.74
N THR A 503 25.10 -11.68 -6.59
CA THR A 503 25.02 -13.00 -5.97
C THR A 503 23.61 -13.54 -6.22
N ILE A 504 23.48 -14.43 -7.22
CA ILE A 504 22.17 -15.00 -7.60
C ILE A 504 22.08 -16.43 -7.11
N ASP A 505 21.19 -16.68 -6.15
CA ASP A 505 20.82 -18.02 -5.70
C ASP A 505 19.62 -18.53 -6.52
N PHE A 506 19.90 -19.23 -7.63
CA PHE A 506 18.88 -19.77 -8.52
C PHE A 506 18.48 -21.18 -8.07
N ARG A 507 17.21 -21.33 -7.66
CA ARG A 507 16.64 -22.58 -7.18
C ARG A 507 15.46 -23.02 -8.04
N ARG A 508 15.46 -24.29 -8.42
CA ARG A 508 14.26 -24.95 -9.00
C ARG A 508 13.55 -25.70 -7.91
N VAL A 509 12.23 -25.55 -7.88
CA VAL A 509 11.35 -26.22 -6.91
C VAL A 509 10.26 -26.99 -7.65
N THR A 510 10.01 -28.20 -7.20
CA THR A 510 9.02 -29.12 -7.77
C THR A 510 7.91 -29.43 -6.77
N THR A 511 8.09 -29.08 -5.51
CA THR A 511 7.11 -29.30 -4.44
C THR A 511 6.92 -28.05 -3.60
N VAL A 512 5.79 -27.96 -2.89
CA VAL A 512 5.48 -26.88 -1.97
C VAL A 512 6.45 -26.87 -0.78
N ASP A 513 6.84 -28.05 -0.31
CA ASP A 513 7.75 -28.15 0.84
C ASP A 513 9.16 -27.66 0.48
N GLU A 514 9.67 -28.04 -0.70
CA GLU A 514 10.93 -27.47 -1.24
C GLU A 514 10.85 -25.94 -1.38
N PHE A 515 9.72 -25.42 -1.89
CA PHE A 515 9.52 -23.98 -2.01
C PHE A 515 9.61 -23.29 -0.65
N VAL A 516 8.92 -23.80 0.37
CA VAL A 516 8.94 -23.26 1.72
C VAL A 516 10.35 -23.33 2.33
N GLU A 517 11.04 -24.47 2.16
CA GLU A 517 12.41 -24.67 2.65
C GLU A 517 13.40 -23.69 2.02
N VAL A 518 13.37 -23.55 0.70
CA VAL A 518 14.23 -22.63 -0.05
C VAL A 518 14.00 -21.18 0.38
N VAL A 519 12.74 -20.76 0.49
CA VAL A 519 12.41 -19.38 0.88
C VAL A 519 12.82 -19.11 2.33
N ASN A 520 12.53 -20.02 3.26
CA ASN A 520 12.89 -19.86 4.67
C ASN A 520 14.40 -19.90 4.91
N GLY A 521 15.17 -20.64 4.08
CA GLY A 521 16.61 -20.76 4.18
C GLY A 521 17.39 -19.59 3.56
N SER A 522 16.72 -18.69 2.84
CA SER A 522 17.37 -17.57 2.13
C SER A 522 17.62 -16.38 3.05
N THR A 523 18.77 -15.75 2.87
CA THR A 523 19.13 -14.45 3.47
C THR A 523 19.04 -13.29 2.46
N ALA A 524 18.70 -13.57 1.21
CA ALA A 524 18.57 -12.54 0.17
C ALA A 524 17.38 -11.59 0.49
N PRO A 525 17.57 -10.26 0.36
CA PRO A 525 16.48 -9.31 0.60
C PRO A 525 15.46 -9.30 -0.52
N ILE A 526 15.79 -9.80 -1.70
CA ILE A 526 14.91 -9.89 -2.85
C ILE A 526 14.68 -11.36 -3.20
N MET A 527 13.40 -11.73 -3.35
CA MET A 527 12.99 -12.98 -3.97
C MET A 527 12.29 -12.68 -5.30
N ILE A 528 12.71 -13.37 -6.35
CA ILE A 528 12.03 -13.40 -7.65
C ILE A 528 11.39 -14.78 -7.80
N PHE A 529 10.07 -14.82 -7.94
CA PHE A 529 9.37 -16.04 -8.30
C PHE A 529 9.18 -16.06 -9.82
N ASP A 530 9.63 -17.14 -10.46
CA ASP A 530 9.55 -17.38 -11.90
C ASP A 530 8.72 -18.63 -12.17
N GLY A 531 7.51 -18.45 -12.73
CA GLY A 531 6.57 -19.54 -12.90
C GLY A 531 5.20 -19.10 -13.39
N HIS A 532 4.21 -19.97 -13.24
CA HIS A 532 2.84 -19.67 -13.61
C HIS A 532 2.02 -19.13 -12.44
N GLY A 533 1.34 -18.01 -12.67
CA GLY A 533 0.21 -17.58 -11.86
C GLY A 533 -1.07 -18.22 -12.38
N VAL A 534 -1.93 -18.65 -11.51
CA VAL A 534 -3.18 -19.33 -11.82
C VAL A 534 -4.34 -18.64 -11.13
N GLN A 535 -5.41 -18.41 -11.87
CA GLN A 535 -6.71 -18.09 -11.28
C GLN A 535 -7.55 -19.36 -11.26
N ASP A 536 -8.01 -19.77 -10.09
CA ASP A 536 -8.93 -20.91 -9.98
C ASP A 536 -10.34 -20.43 -10.38
N ASP A 537 -10.77 -20.85 -11.58
CA ASP A 537 -12.07 -20.50 -12.18
C ASP A 537 -13.28 -20.92 -11.31
N GLY A 538 -13.08 -21.82 -10.34
CA GLY A 538 -14.14 -22.32 -9.46
C GLY A 538 -14.25 -21.59 -8.11
N ARG A 539 -13.14 -21.09 -7.56
CA ARG A 539 -13.05 -20.55 -6.20
C ARG A 539 -12.63 -19.09 -6.14
N GLY A 540 -12.19 -18.50 -7.27
CA GLY A 540 -11.72 -17.13 -7.35
C GLY A 540 -10.47 -16.87 -6.51
N LEU A 541 -9.65 -17.88 -6.24
CA LEU A 541 -8.41 -17.77 -5.50
C LEU A 541 -7.25 -17.64 -6.48
N GLY A 542 -6.47 -16.58 -6.37
CA GLY A 542 -5.19 -16.47 -7.05
C GLY A 542 -4.16 -17.40 -6.40
N GLY A 543 -3.43 -18.18 -7.20
CA GLY A 543 -2.41 -19.11 -6.73
C GLY A 543 -1.19 -19.13 -7.63
N LEU A 544 -0.12 -19.73 -7.14
CA LEU A 544 1.06 -20.07 -7.93
C LEU A 544 1.05 -21.56 -8.28
N ARG A 545 1.53 -21.88 -9.45
CA ARG A 545 1.72 -23.27 -9.84
C ARG A 545 3.09 -23.77 -9.42
N ILE A 546 3.11 -24.73 -8.49
CA ILE A 546 4.34 -25.36 -7.98
C ILE A 546 4.18 -26.88 -8.07
N GLY A 547 5.07 -27.54 -8.82
CA GLY A 547 5.02 -29.00 -8.98
C GLY A 547 3.69 -29.52 -9.52
N GLY A 548 3.06 -28.79 -10.44
CA GLY A 548 1.76 -29.16 -11.00
C GLY A 548 0.56 -28.85 -10.09
N GLN A 549 0.76 -28.40 -8.87
CA GLN A 549 -0.29 -28.01 -7.92
C GLN A 549 -0.52 -26.49 -7.94
N THR A 550 -1.77 -26.06 -7.80
CA THR A 550 -2.11 -24.66 -7.54
C THR A 550 -2.02 -24.40 -6.04
N VAL A 551 -1.12 -23.52 -5.67
CA VAL A 551 -0.80 -23.21 -4.26
C VAL A 551 -1.33 -21.84 -3.91
N ASP A 552 -2.21 -21.78 -2.93
CA ASP A 552 -2.62 -20.56 -2.28
C ASP A 552 -1.57 -20.18 -1.22
N ILE A 553 -0.77 -19.17 -1.53
CA ILE A 553 0.32 -18.68 -0.65
C ILE A 553 -0.20 -18.25 0.73
N TRP A 554 -1.43 -17.73 0.81
CA TRP A 554 -2.06 -17.37 2.07
C TRP A 554 -2.11 -18.53 3.09
N ARG A 555 -2.24 -19.76 2.60
CA ARG A 555 -2.25 -20.96 3.46
C ARG A 555 -0.88 -21.32 4.03
N LEU A 556 0.18 -20.71 3.49
CA LEU A 556 1.54 -20.96 3.95
C LEU A 556 1.98 -19.99 5.07
N ARG A 557 1.11 -19.08 5.52
CA ARG A 557 1.45 -18.02 6.50
C ARG A 557 2.04 -18.51 7.81
N ASP A 558 1.69 -19.72 8.23
CA ASP A 558 2.21 -20.32 9.48
C ASP A 558 3.50 -21.12 9.25
N ARG A 559 3.94 -21.27 7.99
CA ARG A 559 5.06 -22.12 7.58
C ARG A 559 6.16 -21.37 6.84
N MET A 560 5.85 -20.23 6.27
CA MET A 560 6.74 -19.52 5.34
C MET A 560 6.98 -18.09 5.80
N ARG A 561 8.24 -17.66 5.68
CA ARG A 561 8.70 -16.28 5.89
C ARG A 561 9.37 -15.77 4.64
N CYS A 562 8.76 -14.78 4.01
CA CYS A 562 9.29 -14.21 2.80
C CYS A 562 10.39 -13.18 3.05
N PRO A 563 11.33 -13.04 2.11
CA PRO A 563 12.16 -11.86 2.01
C PRO A 563 11.30 -10.57 1.96
N PRO A 564 11.86 -9.42 2.40
CA PRO A 564 11.11 -8.17 2.44
C PRO A 564 10.63 -7.68 1.07
N ILE A 565 11.33 -8.03 0.00
CA ILE A 565 11.00 -7.64 -1.37
C ILE A 565 10.68 -8.89 -2.18
N VAL A 566 9.49 -8.95 -2.77
CA VAL A 566 9.06 -10.05 -3.63
C VAL A 566 8.71 -9.50 -5.01
N ILE A 567 9.27 -10.10 -6.05
CA ILE A 567 8.98 -9.83 -7.45
C ILE A 567 8.38 -11.08 -8.08
N LEU A 568 7.20 -10.96 -8.67
CA LEU A 568 6.46 -12.07 -9.26
C LEU A 568 6.55 -12.01 -10.78
N SER A 569 7.46 -12.79 -11.37
CA SER A 569 7.56 -13.05 -12.81
C SER A 569 6.57 -14.15 -13.20
N ALA A 570 5.29 -13.89 -13.01
CA ALA A 570 4.20 -14.82 -13.27
C ALA A 570 2.94 -14.03 -13.66
N CYS A 571 2.12 -14.61 -14.54
CA CYS A 571 0.89 -13.95 -15.03
C CYS A 571 -0.15 -13.80 -13.92
N ASP A 572 -0.94 -12.71 -13.98
CA ASP A 572 -2.14 -12.52 -13.17
C ASP A 572 -1.93 -12.67 -11.65
N THR A 573 -0.73 -12.42 -11.17
CA THR A 573 -0.40 -12.52 -9.75
C THR A 573 -1.10 -11.45 -8.89
N HIS A 574 -1.61 -10.43 -9.56
CA HIS A 574 -2.48 -9.42 -8.99
C HIS A 574 -3.72 -9.21 -9.87
N GLY A 575 -4.39 -10.29 -10.26
CA GLY A 575 -5.58 -10.23 -11.10
C GLY A 575 -6.70 -9.41 -10.43
N LEU A 576 -6.96 -8.23 -10.99
CA LEU A 576 -7.97 -7.29 -10.46
C LEU A 576 -9.40 -7.68 -10.81
N ASP A 577 -9.60 -8.62 -11.70
CA ASP A 577 -10.91 -9.13 -12.12
C ASP A 577 -11.35 -10.38 -11.33
N ALA A 578 -10.47 -10.91 -10.50
CA ALA A 578 -10.77 -12.06 -9.67
C ALA A 578 -11.89 -11.74 -8.66
N PRO A 579 -12.88 -12.62 -8.51
CA PRO A 579 -13.89 -12.46 -7.46
C PRO A 579 -13.34 -12.74 -6.05
N SER A 580 -12.04 -12.89 -5.92
CA SER A 580 -11.35 -13.25 -4.68
C SER A 580 -10.58 -12.06 -4.09
N HIS A 581 -10.62 -11.96 -2.78
CA HIS A 581 -9.78 -11.09 -1.97
C HIS A 581 -8.32 -11.56 -1.89
N SER A 582 -8.05 -12.79 -2.28
CA SER A 582 -6.73 -13.41 -2.22
C SER A 582 -6.07 -13.34 -3.59
N THR A 583 -5.42 -12.23 -3.88
CA THR A 583 -4.45 -12.19 -4.97
C THR A 583 -3.13 -12.76 -4.49
N VAL A 584 -2.32 -13.30 -5.38
CA VAL A 584 -0.99 -13.82 -5.03
C VAL A 584 -0.14 -12.71 -4.39
N GLY A 585 -0.21 -11.48 -4.92
CA GLY A 585 0.50 -10.32 -4.35
C GLY A 585 0.11 -10.06 -2.90
N ASN A 586 -1.21 -10.01 -2.59
CA ASN A 586 -1.68 -9.83 -1.21
C ASN A 586 -1.27 -11.01 -0.30
N SER A 587 -1.23 -12.21 -0.84
CA SER A 587 -0.83 -13.38 -0.07
C SER A 587 0.63 -13.30 0.37
N PHE A 588 1.53 -12.77 -0.47
CA PHE A 588 2.92 -12.56 -0.08
C PHE A 588 3.07 -11.46 0.98
N LEU A 589 2.26 -10.40 0.94
CA LEU A 589 2.21 -9.42 2.03
C LEU A 589 1.78 -10.07 3.36
N ALA A 590 0.82 -11.00 3.31
CA ALA A 590 0.35 -11.71 4.50
C ALA A 590 1.40 -12.68 5.08
N VAL A 591 2.34 -13.20 4.28
CA VAL A 591 3.42 -14.10 4.72
C VAL A 591 4.74 -13.36 4.99
N GLY A 592 4.72 -12.03 5.10
CA GLY A 592 5.83 -11.24 5.63
C GLY A 592 6.55 -10.33 4.65
N ALA A 593 6.27 -10.39 3.34
CA ALA A 593 6.84 -9.41 2.42
C ALA A 593 6.43 -7.98 2.81
N SER A 594 7.37 -7.05 2.75
CA SER A 594 7.11 -5.63 3.00
C SER A 594 6.63 -4.91 1.74
N THR A 595 7.03 -5.43 0.58
CA THR A 595 6.58 -4.93 -0.72
C THR A 595 6.54 -6.07 -1.74
N VAL A 596 5.59 -6.00 -2.66
CA VAL A 596 5.42 -6.99 -3.73
C VAL A 596 5.27 -6.24 -5.05
N LEU A 597 6.07 -6.62 -6.03
CA LEU A 597 5.85 -6.27 -7.43
C LEU A 597 5.13 -7.44 -8.10
N ALA A 598 3.90 -7.21 -8.52
CA ALA A 598 3.04 -8.23 -9.11
C ALA A 598 2.42 -7.73 -10.43
N THR A 599 2.00 -8.66 -11.29
CA THR A 599 1.44 -8.34 -12.60
C THR A 599 -0.08 -8.21 -12.52
N VAL A 600 -0.61 -7.10 -13.00
CA VAL A 600 -2.06 -6.87 -13.15
C VAL A 600 -2.62 -7.53 -14.41
N LEU A 601 -1.76 -7.68 -15.41
CA LEU A 601 -2.07 -8.17 -16.75
C LEU A 601 -1.19 -9.37 -17.08
N PRO A 602 -1.61 -10.19 -18.04
CA PRO A 602 -0.78 -11.28 -18.55
C PRO A 602 0.54 -10.74 -19.14
N VAL A 603 1.63 -11.39 -18.80
CA VAL A 603 2.98 -11.06 -19.27
C VAL A 603 3.55 -12.27 -20.01
N GLY A 604 4.15 -12.07 -21.18
CA GLY A 604 4.88 -13.15 -21.86
C GLY A 604 6.13 -13.55 -21.06
N GLY A 605 6.50 -14.82 -21.06
CA GLY A 605 7.65 -15.29 -20.28
C GLY A 605 8.96 -14.58 -20.64
N ARG A 606 9.19 -14.30 -21.93
CA ARG A 606 10.37 -13.56 -22.39
C ARG A 606 10.35 -12.10 -21.95
N GLU A 607 9.18 -11.48 -22.01
CA GLU A 607 8.98 -10.09 -21.58
C GLU A 607 9.17 -9.95 -20.05
N GLY A 608 8.69 -10.94 -19.28
CA GLY A 608 8.91 -11.00 -17.83
C GLY A 608 10.40 -11.13 -17.48
N ALA A 609 11.10 -12.07 -18.13
CA ALA A 609 12.54 -12.26 -17.94
C ALA A 609 13.34 -11.00 -18.35
N LEU A 610 13.00 -10.35 -19.47
CA LEU A 610 13.61 -9.09 -19.88
C LEU A 610 13.37 -7.97 -18.86
N PHE A 611 12.18 -7.89 -18.28
CA PHE A 611 11.90 -6.91 -17.24
C PHE A 611 12.77 -7.16 -16.00
N ILE A 612 12.91 -8.40 -15.55
CA ILE A 612 13.79 -8.76 -14.43
C ILE A 612 15.26 -8.39 -14.74
N TYR A 613 15.74 -8.73 -15.91
CA TYR A 613 17.07 -8.32 -16.37
C TYR A 613 17.29 -6.81 -16.25
N ARG A 614 16.35 -6.02 -16.78
CA ARG A 614 16.40 -4.54 -16.69
C ARG A 614 16.31 -4.05 -15.25
N ALA A 615 15.44 -4.65 -14.43
CA ALA A 615 15.30 -4.29 -13.02
C ALA A 615 16.62 -4.52 -12.26
N LEU A 616 17.26 -5.65 -12.46
CA LEU A 616 18.56 -5.96 -11.84
C LEU A 616 19.65 -5.00 -12.33
N LEU A 617 19.76 -4.74 -13.64
CA LEU A 617 20.68 -3.73 -14.16
C LEU A 617 20.49 -2.36 -13.51
N HIS A 618 19.24 -1.96 -13.28
CA HIS A 618 18.95 -0.69 -12.63
C HIS A 618 19.26 -0.69 -11.14
N LEU A 619 19.11 -1.82 -10.45
CA LEU A 619 19.55 -1.94 -9.06
C LEU A 619 21.06 -1.67 -8.92
N ALA A 620 21.87 -2.22 -9.81
CA ALA A 620 23.32 -2.03 -9.80
C ALA A 620 23.77 -0.62 -10.21
N GLY A 621 23.10 -0.03 -11.19
CA GLY A 621 23.52 1.26 -11.77
C GLY A 621 22.74 2.47 -11.26
N PHE A 622 21.40 2.40 -11.28
CA PHE A 622 20.54 3.52 -10.93
C PHE A 622 20.52 3.81 -9.44
N VAL A 623 20.44 2.79 -8.58
CA VAL A 623 20.27 2.99 -7.13
C VAL A 623 21.46 3.73 -6.53
N PRO A 624 22.74 3.32 -6.71
CA PRO A 624 23.86 4.08 -6.18
C PRO A 624 23.93 5.50 -6.74
N ALA A 625 23.70 5.68 -8.06
CA ALA A 625 23.68 7.00 -8.69
C ALA A 625 22.58 7.90 -8.11
N ALA A 626 21.39 7.36 -7.88
CA ALA A 626 20.28 8.10 -7.29
C ALA A 626 20.51 8.48 -5.82
N ILE A 627 21.17 7.63 -5.04
CA ILE A 627 21.62 7.94 -3.67
C ILE A 627 22.61 9.11 -3.70
N GLU A 628 23.58 9.06 -4.60
CA GLU A 628 24.58 10.10 -4.76
C GLU A 628 23.96 11.44 -5.18
N VAL A 629 23.12 11.44 -6.23
CA VAL A 629 22.48 12.66 -6.75
C VAL A 629 21.52 13.26 -5.75
N ARG A 630 20.69 12.44 -5.11
CA ARG A 630 19.65 12.90 -4.19
C ARG A 630 20.13 13.15 -2.76
N MET A 631 21.34 12.65 -2.43
CA MET A 631 21.96 12.82 -1.10
C MET A 631 21.06 12.37 0.07
N ARG A 632 20.21 11.35 -0.14
CA ARG A 632 19.24 10.82 0.84
C ARG A 632 18.94 9.35 0.61
N LEU A 633 18.23 8.75 1.55
CA LEU A 633 17.63 7.42 1.36
C LEU A 633 16.63 7.43 0.19
N ILE A 634 16.50 6.31 -0.47
CA ILE A 634 15.60 6.08 -1.60
C ILE A 634 14.58 5.01 -1.18
N SER A 635 13.32 5.24 -1.48
CA SER A 635 12.28 4.23 -1.27
C SER A 635 12.27 3.20 -2.40
N TRP A 636 11.81 1.98 -2.08
CA TRP A 636 11.59 0.96 -3.11
C TRP A 636 10.61 1.43 -4.20
N THR A 637 9.61 2.24 -3.85
CA THR A 637 8.69 2.85 -4.83
C THR A 637 9.43 3.73 -5.83
N GLU A 638 10.40 4.54 -5.38
CA GLU A 638 11.21 5.36 -6.27
C GLU A 638 12.12 4.52 -7.19
N VAL A 639 12.69 3.44 -6.64
CA VAL A 639 13.49 2.49 -7.43
C VAL A 639 12.65 1.91 -8.56
N MET A 640 11.47 1.38 -8.24
CA MET A 640 10.60 0.75 -9.23
C MET A 640 10.02 1.74 -10.25
N ALA A 641 9.69 2.96 -9.81
CA ALA A 641 9.28 4.01 -10.72
C ALA A 641 10.40 4.37 -11.72
N GLY A 642 11.65 4.41 -11.26
CA GLY A 642 12.82 4.59 -12.11
C GLY A 642 12.98 3.47 -13.14
N VAL A 643 12.87 2.21 -12.71
CA VAL A 643 12.91 1.03 -13.59
C VAL A 643 11.85 1.11 -14.67
N LEU A 644 10.59 1.42 -14.30
CA LEU A 644 9.48 1.51 -15.26
C LEU A 644 9.69 2.63 -16.28
N ARG A 645 10.08 3.83 -15.84
CA ARG A 645 10.32 5.00 -16.70
C ARG A 645 11.46 4.74 -17.69
N LEU A 646 12.57 4.22 -17.21
CA LEU A 646 13.75 3.95 -18.06
C LEU A 646 13.49 2.77 -19.01
N SER A 647 12.73 1.76 -18.59
CA SER A 647 12.30 0.67 -19.48
C SER A 647 11.41 1.19 -20.61
N LEU A 648 10.41 2.03 -20.29
CA LEU A 648 9.57 2.63 -21.30
C LEU A 648 10.37 3.52 -22.27
N ALA A 649 11.25 4.37 -21.74
CA ALA A 649 12.09 5.24 -22.58
C ALA A 649 12.91 4.41 -23.55
N LYS A 650 13.53 3.33 -23.08
CA LYS A 650 14.31 2.43 -23.93
C LYS A 650 13.46 1.77 -25.01
N ASP A 651 12.28 1.26 -24.66
CA ASP A 651 11.38 0.63 -25.63
C ASP A 651 10.90 1.61 -26.73
N VAL A 652 10.62 2.86 -26.34
CA VAL A 652 10.23 3.92 -27.29
C VAL A 652 11.38 4.25 -28.23
N LEU A 653 12.60 4.47 -27.69
CA LEU A 653 13.78 4.81 -28.47
C LEU A 653 14.16 3.67 -29.41
N ASP A 654 14.20 2.43 -28.93
CA ASP A 654 14.45 1.24 -29.76
C ASP A 654 13.43 1.07 -30.89
N HIS A 655 12.17 1.42 -30.64
CA HIS A 655 11.14 1.38 -31.68
C HIS A 655 11.40 2.43 -32.76
N LEU A 656 11.75 3.66 -32.38
CA LEU A 656 12.02 4.74 -33.31
C LEU A 656 13.28 4.47 -34.14
N THR A 657 14.33 3.94 -33.53
CA THR A 657 15.57 3.53 -34.20
C THR A 657 15.31 2.42 -35.21
N ARG A 658 14.57 1.36 -34.83
CA ARG A 658 14.21 0.27 -35.76
C ARG A 658 13.35 0.75 -36.95
N ARG A 659 12.59 1.84 -36.79
CA ARG A 659 11.84 2.46 -37.88
C ARG A 659 12.67 3.44 -38.72
N GLY A 660 13.93 3.64 -38.38
CA GLY A 660 14.81 4.60 -39.06
C GLY A 660 14.45 6.08 -38.79
N VAL A 661 13.64 6.35 -37.76
CA VAL A 661 13.26 7.70 -37.35
C VAL A 661 14.36 8.36 -36.53
N LEU A 662 15.08 7.60 -35.74
CA LEU A 662 16.20 8.07 -34.95
C LEU A 662 17.51 7.37 -35.37
N PRO A 663 18.63 8.11 -35.55
CA PRO A 663 19.96 7.54 -35.66
C PRO A 663 20.41 6.92 -34.33
N ASP A 664 21.18 5.82 -34.36
CA ASP A 664 21.69 5.11 -33.17
C ASP A 664 22.46 6.02 -32.20
N GLU A 665 23.21 7.01 -32.71
CA GLU A 665 23.93 7.97 -31.87
C GLU A 665 23.00 8.90 -31.09
N SER A 666 21.90 9.29 -31.70
CA SER A 666 20.85 10.13 -31.08
C SER A 666 20.10 9.40 -29.99
N ASP A 667 19.83 8.09 -30.15
CA ASP A 667 19.21 7.23 -29.13
C ASP A 667 19.97 7.33 -27.81
N ARG A 668 21.29 7.10 -27.83
CA ARG A 668 22.13 7.14 -26.62
C ARG A 668 22.15 8.52 -25.95
N ALA A 669 22.15 9.60 -26.74
CA ALA A 669 22.17 10.97 -26.20
C ALA A 669 20.83 11.29 -25.51
N ILE A 670 19.70 10.94 -26.13
CA ILE A 670 18.35 11.15 -25.58
C ILE A 670 18.18 10.30 -24.32
N PHE A 671 18.57 9.03 -24.33
CA PHE A 671 18.46 8.15 -23.16
C PHE A 671 19.26 8.67 -21.96
N ARG A 672 20.46 9.24 -22.17
CA ARG A 672 21.23 9.88 -21.08
C ARG A 672 20.50 11.10 -20.50
N GLY A 673 19.81 11.89 -21.32
CA GLY A 673 18.98 13.00 -20.87
C GLY A 673 17.81 12.52 -20.01
N VAL A 674 17.13 11.47 -20.45
CA VAL A 674 16.04 10.82 -19.67
C VAL A 674 16.56 10.27 -18.36
N LEU A 675 17.69 9.54 -18.38
CA LEU A 675 18.30 9.00 -17.17
C LEU A 675 18.58 10.12 -16.14
N ARG A 676 19.11 11.26 -16.58
CA ARG A 676 19.37 12.41 -15.71
C ARG A 676 18.06 12.94 -15.10
N SER A 677 17.02 13.19 -15.93
CA SER A 677 15.71 13.61 -15.43
C SER A 677 15.12 12.65 -14.39
N VAL A 678 15.22 11.34 -14.65
CA VAL A 678 14.73 10.31 -13.71
C VAL A 678 15.58 10.28 -12.43
N LEU A 679 16.90 10.46 -12.52
CA LEU A 679 17.79 10.57 -11.35
C LEU A 679 17.47 11.80 -10.50
N ASP A 680 17.12 12.92 -11.13
CA ASP A 680 16.71 14.16 -10.47
C ASP A 680 15.27 14.08 -9.87
N ALA A 681 14.58 12.97 -10.06
CA ALA A 681 13.16 12.77 -9.71
C ALA A 681 12.21 13.78 -10.40
N ASP A 682 12.56 14.18 -11.62
CA ASP A 682 11.77 15.10 -12.42
C ASP A 682 10.50 14.39 -12.96
N SER A 683 9.33 14.97 -12.70
CA SER A 683 8.06 14.46 -13.24
C SER A 683 7.92 14.68 -14.75
N ASP A 684 8.68 15.62 -15.31
CA ASP A 684 8.63 15.99 -16.72
C ASP A 684 9.67 15.25 -17.57
N TRP A 685 10.17 14.11 -17.06
CA TRP A 685 11.15 13.25 -17.73
C TRP A 685 10.72 12.84 -19.14
N PHE A 686 9.41 12.67 -19.34
CA PHE A 686 8.86 12.27 -20.63
C PHE A 686 8.85 13.43 -21.63
N GLU A 687 8.46 14.62 -21.19
CA GLU A 687 8.53 15.86 -21.98
C GLU A 687 9.98 16.17 -22.35
N THR A 688 10.93 15.91 -21.45
CA THR A 688 12.36 16.02 -21.71
C THR A 688 12.79 15.05 -22.82
N MET A 689 12.33 13.80 -22.80
CA MET A 689 12.56 12.81 -23.85
C MET A 689 12.00 13.31 -25.20
N MET A 690 10.75 13.72 -25.20
CA MET A 690 10.07 14.18 -26.42
C MET A 690 10.67 15.47 -26.98
N GLY A 691 11.11 16.39 -26.12
CA GLY A 691 11.74 17.64 -26.50
C GLY A 691 13.17 17.50 -27.00
N SER A 692 13.91 16.49 -26.53
CA SER A 692 15.28 16.23 -26.96
C SER A 692 15.39 15.80 -28.44
N GLY A 693 14.35 15.17 -28.99
CA GLY A 693 14.25 14.85 -30.41
C GLY A 693 14.25 16.09 -31.32
N HIS A 694 13.68 17.20 -30.89
CA HIS A 694 13.71 18.46 -31.66
C HIS A 694 15.12 19.03 -31.81
N ARG A 695 15.99 18.84 -30.81
CA ARG A 695 17.39 19.31 -30.86
C ARG A 695 18.26 18.48 -31.80
N THR A 696 17.88 17.25 -32.10
CA THR A 696 18.55 16.38 -33.07
C THR A 696 18.01 16.46 -34.47
N GLY A 697 17.07 17.41 -34.74
CA GLY A 697 16.44 17.59 -36.04
C GLY A 697 15.33 16.59 -36.35
N THR A 698 14.98 15.74 -35.39
CA THR A 698 13.94 14.71 -35.54
C THR A 698 12.71 15.13 -34.73
N ASP A 699 11.60 15.43 -35.38
CA ASP A 699 10.34 15.73 -34.70
C ASP A 699 9.69 14.43 -34.20
N ILE A 700 10.07 13.99 -33.00
CA ILE A 700 9.49 12.80 -32.35
C ILE A 700 7.98 12.96 -32.16
N ARG A 701 7.49 14.21 -32.02
CA ARG A 701 6.05 14.50 -31.82
C ARG A 701 5.21 14.31 -33.10
N SER A 702 5.80 14.50 -34.27
CA SER A 702 5.11 14.34 -35.56
C SER A 702 4.95 12.88 -35.99
N HIS A 703 5.81 12.00 -35.45
CA HIS A 703 5.75 10.57 -35.69
C HIS A 703 4.98 9.89 -34.54
N ASP A 704 4.21 8.87 -34.80
CA ASP A 704 3.31 8.02 -33.96
C ASP A 704 3.52 7.94 -32.44
N CYS A 705 4.41 8.75 -31.86
CA CYS A 705 4.74 8.83 -30.43
C CYS A 705 3.81 9.73 -29.62
N HIS A 706 2.76 10.32 -30.25
CA HIS A 706 1.75 11.01 -29.46
C HIS A 706 1.06 10.00 -28.54
N PRO A 707 0.88 10.27 -27.23
CA PRO A 707 0.25 9.35 -26.28
C PRO A 707 -1.09 8.78 -26.76
N LYS A 708 -1.85 9.51 -27.56
CA LYS A 708 -3.09 9.04 -28.22
C LYS A 708 -2.86 7.98 -29.30
N ARG A 709 -1.63 7.78 -29.75
CA ARG A 709 -1.25 6.78 -30.77
C ARG A 709 -0.33 5.67 -30.22
N TRP A 710 0.01 5.73 -28.95
CA TRP A 710 0.78 4.66 -28.26
C TRP A 710 0.22 3.26 -28.48
N PRO A 711 -1.05 3.12 -28.72
CA PRO A 711 -1.59 1.85 -29.07
C PRO A 711 -0.99 1.19 -30.32
N SER A 712 -0.39 1.92 -31.21
CA SER A 712 0.30 1.34 -32.38
C SER A 712 1.77 1.00 -32.13
N LEU A 713 2.35 1.47 -31.01
CA LEU A 713 3.63 0.96 -30.54
C LEU A 713 3.43 -0.48 -30.06
N PRO A 714 4.26 -1.43 -30.44
CA PRO A 714 4.30 -2.73 -29.80
C PRO A 714 4.91 -2.55 -28.41
N LEU A 715 4.22 -1.76 -27.55
CA LEU A 715 4.55 -1.68 -26.13
C LEU A 715 4.31 -3.06 -25.55
N ARG A 716 5.34 -3.84 -25.52
CA ARG A 716 5.40 -5.06 -24.77
C ARG A 716 5.61 -4.61 -23.33
N TRP A 717 4.50 -4.28 -22.65
CA TRP A 717 4.51 -4.03 -21.23
C TRP A 717 5.00 -5.27 -20.52
N PRO A 718 5.91 -5.13 -19.53
CA PRO A 718 6.25 -6.24 -18.67
C PRO A 718 5.05 -6.77 -17.91
#